data_387f16edb4a96969808419cbe853c076
#
_entry.id   387f16edb4a96969808419cbe853c076
#
_cell.length_a   1.000
_cell.length_b   1.000
_cell.length_c   1.000
_cell.angle_alpha   90.00
_cell.angle_beta   90.00
_cell.angle_gamma   90.00
#
_symmetry.space_group_name_H-M   'P 1'
#
loop_
_entity.id
_entity.type
_entity.pdbx_description
1 polymer ?
#
loop_
_entity_poly.entity_id
_entity_poly.type
_entity_poly.pdbx_seq_one_letter_code
_entity_poly.pdbx_strand_id
1 'polypeptide(L)'
;MRFAIQPAIAVGLALTLLSPPNIAAQAAPIPLPEHPRPDFQRPDWINLNGPWQFKFDAANTGERAQWFSHDLATTQHILVPFSWGAPLSGVTDSADIGWYQRTITIPDTWRGKRIYLVVGASDWRTSVWLDGVKLGEHQGGYTPFSVELKPPLELGAPRRLTLRVDDSPHAFKLEGKQGYGKARGLWQTVYLEARGAAPLQYVHFTPSISTGRVSVDAQLSEPAPADVTLRVTGAAASTQHIARGARQVHFDVSIPNARLWSPDDPFLYEVAVSTSAPGIATDSVNTYFGMREISVVNLPGTSIPYVALNGKPLYLQLSLDQAYHPTGFYTFPTDSALRHEILQARLIGLTGLREHIKIEAPRKLYWADKLGVLMMADVPNWWGPPDSVAFAEHDYAMREMIERDYNHPSIFSWIAYNESWGLLSKVNGKDAYLPATQQRVTESVKLAKSLDATRLVEDNSPCCGRGHTVTDLNSWHDYLPGWKWEQHLDTISDSTRTGSPWNFERGYTQSRQPMFNSEFGNVWGYTGSSGDVDWSWDYHLAVNAFRRHPKLSGWLYTELDDVINEWNGYWRADRTEKETGLGALAEGMTLRDLHAPMYIAVGTSMGESATPGQVKQVPVFASFLTDTRAYGDSLVLRYELSGWNSIGTRTTYLSSARSIAYRPWMSEALAPLSVTMPSEPATVVLSTRLEDAAGAVLQRNFTTFVVEGVPPTEMRLADGRRAHVVRVTPAAYSAEQWSAKTWSVLDGLKMNGAGSGFFEYHIPWPRNLRRTDVAEAVFIVQASAKRLLGKDRDTTARDNGDYMRGGGLQDPGKNRNAYPMTGTVKFPSAVVVRINGELAGRYDLADDPADHRGILSWYSQKRDGFLREAGSHGELLKIPLPAAALARAAQLGEVVIRLEVGDAQPGGLAIYGAHFGQYPVDPSVVYVLNKSPSNRR
;
A
#
# COMPACT_ATOMS: atom_id res chain seq x y z
N MET A 1 28.59 1.71 -38.68
CA MET A 1 28.23 0.85 -39.82
C MET A 1 27.01 1.42 -40.50
N ARG A 2 27.17 1.82 -41.75
CA ARG A 2 26.08 2.41 -42.56
C ARG A 2 25.20 1.28 -43.09
N PHE A 3 23.88 1.40 -43.01
CA PHE A 3 22.95 0.57 -43.77
C PHE A 3 22.20 1.45 -44.78
N ALA A 4 22.22 0.95 -46.02
CA ALA A 4 21.72 1.60 -47.20
C ALA A 4 20.20 1.42 -47.36
N ILE A 5 19.58 2.46 -47.91
CA ILE A 5 18.18 2.51 -48.36
C ILE A 5 18.09 1.86 -49.73
N GLN A 6 17.15 0.98 -49.94
CA GLN A 6 16.72 0.53 -51.28
C GLN A 6 15.24 0.86 -51.53
N PRO A 7 14.86 1.12 -52.82
CA PRO A 7 13.59 1.75 -53.11
C PRO A 7 12.41 0.79 -53.28
N ALA A 8 11.21 1.30 -53.03
CA ALA A 8 9.93 0.61 -53.16
C ALA A 8 9.55 0.37 -54.65
N ILE A 9 9.18 -0.86 -54.94
CA ILE A 9 8.50 -1.26 -56.19
C ILE A 9 7.00 -1.21 -55.96
N ALA A 10 6.27 -0.42 -56.72
CA ALA A 10 4.81 -0.40 -56.74
C ALA A 10 4.29 -1.59 -57.57
N VAL A 11 3.54 -2.46 -56.95
CA VAL A 11 2.75 -3.51 -57.62
C VAL A 11 1.27 -3.20 -57.45
N GLY A 12 0.59 -3.00 -58.58
CA GLY A 12 -0.85 -2.78 -58.62
C GLY A 12 -1.62 -4.02 -58.18
N LEU A 13 -2.52 -3.87 -57.23
CA LEU A 13 -3.43 -4.94 -56.76
C LEU A 13 -4.81 -4.74 -57.41
N ALA A 14 -5.24 -5.76 -58.15
CA ALA A 14 -6.63 -5.91 -58.59
C ALA A 14 -7.50 -6.21 -57.40
N LEU A 15 -8.56 -5.41 -57.18
CA LEU A 15 -9.61 -5.68 -56.18
C LEU A 15 -10.48 -6.83 -56.62
N THR A 16 -10.30 -8.01 -56.07
CA THR A 16 -11.34 -9.04 -56.00
C THR A 16 -12.12 -8.84 -54.69
N LEU A 17 -13.41 -8.56 -54.84
CA LEU A 17 -14.37 -8.51 -53.73
C LEU A 17 -14.53 -9.94 -53.14
N LEU A 18 -13.75 -10.23 -52.11
CA LEU A 18 -13.98 -11.36 -51.23
C LEU A 18 -14.91 -10.88 -50.09
N SER A 19 -16.06 -11.50 -49.97
CA SER A 19 -16.95 -11.36 -48.81
C SER A 19 -16.19 -11.62 -47.53
N PRO A 20 -16.38 -10.79 -46.48
CA PRO A 20 -15.68 -11.02 -45.21
C PRO A 20 -16.06 -12.39 -44.66
N PRO A 21 -15.09 -13.17 -44.17
CA PRO A 21 -15.43 -14.38 -43.42
C PRO A 21 -16.29 -13.99 -42.21
N ASN A 22 -17.37 -14.73 -41.99
CA ASN A 22 -18.14 -14.68 -40.74
C ASN A 22 -17.18 -14.91 -39.60
N ILE A 23 -16.72 -13.83 -38.98
CA ILE A 23 -16.05 -13.91 -37.67
C ILE A 23 -17.15 -14.34 -36.71
N ALA A 24 -17.21 -15.62 -36.42
CA ALA A 24 -17.98 -16.10 -35.27
C ALA A 24 -17.55 -15.23 -34.10
N ALA A 25 -18.53 -14.54 -33.52
CA ALA A 25 -18.26 -13.68 -32.34
C ALA A 25 -17.54 -14.56 -31.30
N GLN A 26 -16.27 -14.30 -31.10
CA GLN A 26 -15.49 -15.00 -30.10
C GLN A 26 -16.17 -14.70 -28.76
N ALA A 27 -16.66 -15.73 -28.07
CA ALA A 27 -17.33 -15.58 -26.80
C ALA A 27 -16.42 -14.76 -25.90
N ALA A 28 -16.97 -13.72 -25.29
CA ALA A 28 -16.18 -12.88 -24.37
C ALA A 28 -15.50 -13.76 -23.31
N PRO A 29 -14.22 -13.53 -23.00
CA PRO A 29 -13.50 -14.36 -22.05
C PRO A 29 -14.22 -14.35 -20.70
N ILE A 30 -14.33 -15.52 -20.08
CA ILE A 30 -14.92 -15.68 -18.75
C ILE A 30 -14.04 -14.93 -17.73
N PRO A 31 -14.58 -14.00 -16.94
CA PRO A 31 -13.81 -13.35 -15.86
C PRO A 31 -13.35 -14.39 -14.84
N LEU A 32 -12.10 -14.25 -14.32
CA LEU A 32 -11.54 -15.17 -13.34
C LEU A 32 -11.77 -16.63 -13.73
N PRO A 33 -11.19 -17.09 -14.84
CA PRO A 33 -11.43 -18.43 -15.38
C PRO A 33 -10.81 -19.54 -14.53
N GLU A 34 -9.89 -19.21 -13.65
CA GLU A 34 -9.15 -20.14 -12.79
C GLU A 34 -10.08 -20.73 -11.72
N HIS A 35 -9.71 -21.93 -11.20
CA HIS A 35 -10.44 -22.50 -10.07
C HIS A 35 -10.32 -21.57 -8.84
N PRO A 36 -11.45 -21.17 -8.21
CA PRO A 36 -11.44 -20.18 -7.13
C PRO A 36 -10.76 -20.67 -5.83
N ARG A 37 -10.68 -22.00 -5.66
CA ARG A 37 -10.11 -22.68 -4.49
C ARG A 37 -8.91 -23.53 -4.89
N PRO A 38 -7.71 -22.95 -5.14
CA PRO A 38 -6.50 -23.74 -5.42
C PRO A 38 -6.04 -24.58 -4.21
N ASP A 39 -6.46 -24.17 -3.02
CA ASP A 39 -6.26 -24.83 -1.73
C ASP A 39 -7.17 -26.05 -1.51
N PHE A 40 -8.26 -26.20 -2.31
CA PHE A 40 -9.22 -27.29 -2.18
C PHE A 40 -9.95 -27.50 -3.51
N GLN A 41 -9.24 -28.00 -4.52
CA GLN A 41 -9.71 -28.09 -5.90
C GLN A 41 -10.21 -29.49 -6.26
N ARG A 42 -11.50 -29.60 -6.65
CA ARG A 42 -12.02 -30.77 -7.32
C ARG A 42 -11.80 -30.74 -8.83
N PRO A 43 -11.54 -31.87 -9.47
CA PRO A 43 -11.30 -31.92 -10.93
C PRO A 43 -12.57 -31.65 -11.76
N ASP A 44 -13.73 -32.05 -11.24
CA ASP A 44 -15.02 -31.92 -11.92
C ASP A 44 -15.74 -30.65 -11.51
N TRP A 45 -15.50 -29.56 -12.21
CA TRP A 45 -16.10 -28.26 -11.96
C TRP A 45 -16.34 -27.48 -13.26
N ILE A 46 -17.25 -26.51 -13.21
CA ILE A 46 -17.57 -25.61 -14.33
C ILE A 46 -17.72 -24.19 -13.80
N ASN A 47 -16.92 -23.27 -14.32
CA ASN A 47 -17.05 -21.86 -14.02
C ASN A 47 -18.33 -21.25 -14.59
N LEU A 48 -19.14 -20.60 -13.78
CA LEU A 48 -20.35 -19.91 -14.18
C LEU A 48 -20.21 -18.38 -14.21
N ASN A 49 -18.99 -17.84 -14.08
CA ASN A 49 -18.75 -16.41 -14.26
C ASN A 49 -19.09 -15.99 -15.69
N GLY A 50 -19.25 -14.68 -15.87
CA GLY A 50 -19.59 -14.08 -17.17
C GLY A 50 -20.96 -13.41 -17.15
N PRO A 51 -21.59 -13.16 -18.30
CA PRO A 51 -22.85 -12.43 -18.37
C PRO A 51 -24.02 -13.29 -17.85
N TRP A 52 -24.80 -12.71 -16.92
CA TRP A 52 -26.07 -13.26 -16.45
C TRP A 52 -27.19 -12.26 -16.75
N GLN A 53 -28.38 -12.73 -17.06
CA GLN A 53 -29.57 -11.87 -17.04
C GLN A 53 -29.74 -11.32 -15.63
N PHE A 54 -30.06 -10.03 -15.53
CA PHE A 54 -30.18 -9.35 -14.27
C PHE A 54 -31.37 -8.41 -14.20
N LYS A 55 -32.02 -8.36 -13.04
CA LYS A 55 -33.14 -7.46 -12.81
C LYS A 55 -33.21 -7.03 -11.36
N PHE A 56 -33.30 -5.72 -11.13
CA PHE A 56 -33.57 -5.20 -9.79
C PHE A 56 -35.03 -5.41 -9.39
N ASP A 57 -35.26 -5.60 -8.08
CA ASP A 57 -36.54 -5.77 -7.45
C ASP A 57 -36.77 -4.74 -6.34
N ALA A 58 -36.81 -3.47 -6.73
CA ALA A 58 -36.92 -2.36 -5.78
C ALA A 58 -38.19 -2.42 -4.89
N ALA A 59 -39.26 -3.07 -5.38
CA ALA A 59 -40.51 -3.22 -4.65
C ALA A 59 -40.61 -4.55 -3.87
N ASN A 60 -39.62 -5.42 -3.93
CA ASN A 60 -39.58 -6.74 -3.31
C ASN A 60 -40.80 -7.58 -3.69
N THR A 61 -41.13 -7.64 -4.99
CA THR A 61 -42.31 -8.31 -5.53
C THR A 61 -41.99 -9.56 -6.32
N GLY A 62 -40.73 -9.77 -6.71
CA GLY A 62 -40.28 -10.81 -7.62
C GLY A 62 -40.55 -12.21 -7.13
N GLU A 63 -40.44 -12.47 -5.84
CA GLU A 63 -40.78 -13.79 -5.28
C GLU A 63 -42.28 -14.09 -5.35
N ARG A 64 -43.13 -13.12 -5.02
CA ARG A 64 -44.60 -13.23 -5.15
C ARG A 64 -45.03 -13.33 -6.61
N ALA A 65 -44.30 -12.64 -7.49
CA ALA A 65 -44.53 -12.69 -8.95
C ALA A 65 -43.86 -13.91 -9.60
N GLN A 66 -43.27 -14.80 -8.82
CA GLN A 66 -42.63 -16.06 -9.23
C GLN A 66 -41.56 -15.86 -10.32
N TRP A 67 -40.75 -14.82 -10.25
CA TRP A 67 -39.69 -14.59 -11.24
C TRP A 67 -38.69 -15.75 -11.34
N PHE A 68 -38.64 -16.60 -10.36
CA PHE A 68 -37.84 -17.83 -10.35
C PHE A 68 -38.41 -18.95 -11.28
N SER A 69 -39.69 -18.89 -11.68
CA SER A 69 -40.38 -19.97 -12.43
C SER A 69 -40.36 -19.76 -13.95
N HIS A 70 -39.97 -18.58 -14.42
CA HIS A 70 -39.93 -18.24 -15.85
C HIS A 70 -38.71 -17.35 -16.17
N ASP A 71 -38.44 -17.08 -17.44
CA ASP A 71 -37.35 -16.22 -17.85
C ASP A 71 -37.57 -14.79 -17.36
N LEU A 72 -36.53 -14.16 -16.84
CA LEU A 72 -36.59 -12.77 -16.38
C LEU A 72 -36.93 -11.86 -17.56
N ALA A 73 -38.02 -11.09 -17.44
CA ALA A 73 -38.39 -10.07 -18.40
C ALA A 73 -37.45 -8.87 -18.26
N THR A 74 -36.23 -9.00 -18.82
CA THR A 74 -35.19 -7.99 -18.78
C THR A 74 -34.24 -8.11 -19.97
N THR A 75 -33.69 -7.00 -20.42
CA THR A 75 -32.57 -6.94 -21.36
C THR A 75 -31.24 -6.60 -20.65
N GLN A 76 -31.28 -6.37 -19.33
CA GLN A 76 -30.10 -6.03 -18.56
C GLN A 76 -29.27 -7.29 -18.26
N HIS A 77 -27.97 -7.16 -18.37
CA HIS A 77 -27.01 -8.20 -18.00
C HIS A 77 -26.03 -7.64 -16.97
N ILE A 78 -25.63 -8.49 -16.04
CA ILE A 78 -24.56 -8.21 -15.10
C ILE A 78 -23.40 -9.14 -15.38
N LEU A 79 -22.17 -8.63 -15.25
CA LEU A 79 -20.97 -9.45 -15.39
C LEU A 79 -20.61 -10.06 -14.02
N VAL A 80 -20.91 -11.34 -13.82
CA VAL A 80 -20.53 -12.08 -12.59
C VAL A 80 -19.05 -12.43 -12.68
N PRO A 81 -18.23 -12.29 -11.61
CA PRO A 81 -18.62 -12.11 -10.21
C PRO A 81 -18.46 -10.66 -9.70
N PHE A 82 -18.80 -9.66 -10.45
CA PHE A 82 -18.67 -8.27 -9.98
C PHE A 82 -19.97 -7.79 -9.32
N SER A 83 -19.82 -7.17 -8.13
CA SER A 83 -20.95 -6.55 -7.41
C SER A 83 -21.67 -5.54 -8.27
N TRP A 84 -23.00 -5.47 -8.20
CA TRP A 84 -23.70 -4.34 -8.84
C TRP A 84 -23.25 -3.02 -8.18
N GLY A 85 -23.12 -1.98 -9.00
CA GLY A 85 -22.50 -0.72 -8.63
C GLY A 85 -21.00 -0.66 -8.94
N ALA A 86 -20.28 -1.80 -8.98
CA ALA A 86 -18.90 -1.81 -9.45
C ALA A 86 -18.83 -1.55 -10.96
N PRO A 87 -17.86 -0.73 -11.45
CA PRO A 87 -17.74 -0.45 -12.88
C PRO A 87 -17.70 -1.70 -13.78
N LEU A 88 -16.97 -2.74 -13.34
CA LEU A 88 -16.85 -3.99 -14.12
C LEU A 88 -18.13 -4.81 -14.18
N SER A 89 -19.10 -4.59 -13.30
CA SER A 89 -20.37 -5.31 -13.34
C SER A 89 -21.23 -4.91 -14.54
N GLY A 90 -21.03 -3.68 -15.06
CA GLY A 90 -21.87 -3.09 -16.10
C GLY A 90 -23.25 -2.67 -15.61
N VAL A 91 -23.51 -2.68 -14.31
CA VAL A 91 -24.81 -2.36 -13.70
C VAL A 91 -24.67 -1.29 -12.65
N THR A 92 -25.42 -0.19 -12.80
CA THR A 92 -25.46 0.89 -11.79
C THR A 92 -26.30 0.46 -10.60
N ASP A 93 -25.83 0.74 -9.38
CA ASP A 93 -26.55 0.47 -8.14
C ASP A 93 -27.83 1.32 -8.06
N SER A 94 -28.99 0.66 -8.04
CA SER A 94 -30.29 1.33 -8.02
C SER A 94 -31.31 0.70 -7.08
N ALA A 95 -31.04 -0.46 -6.51
CA ALA A 95 -31.91 -1.10 -5.52
C ALA A 95 -31.15 -2.14 -4.70
N ASP A 96 -31.72 -2.52 -3.55
CA ASP A 96 -31.09 -3.44 -2.59
C ASP A 96 -31.30 -4.93 -2.93
N ILE A 97 -32.20 -5.25 -3.87
CA ILE A 97 -32.51 -6.64 -4.25
C ILE A 97 -32.24 -6.84 -5.73
N GLY A 98 -31.42 -7.83 -6.04
CA GLY A 98 -31.09 -8.23 -7.41
C GLY A 98 -31.44 -9.68 -7.71
N TRP A 99 -32.02 -9.91 -8.89
CA TRP A 99 -32.30 -11.24 -9.44
C TRP A 99 -31.34 -11.53 -10.57
N TYR A 100 -30.73 -12.71 -10.50
CA TYR A 100 -29.77 -13.24 -11.47
C TYR A 100 -30.38 -14.48 -12.10
N GLN A 101 -30.22 -14.62 -13.41
CA GLN A 101 -30.68 -15.83 -14.09
C GLN A 101 -29.71 -16.25 -15.20
N ARG A 102 -29.47 -17.55 -15.30
CA ARG A 102 -28.60 -18.14 -16.30
C ARG A 102 -29.04 -19.55 -16.64
N THR A 103 -28.92 -19.90 -17.91
CA THR A 103 -29.05 -21.30 -18.36
C THR A 103 -27.73 -22.02 -18.10
N ILE A 104 -27.82 -23.19 -17.46
CA ILE A 104 -26.70 -24.08 -17.18
C ILE A 104 -26.94 -25.44 -17.83
N THR A 105 -25.86 -26.17 -18.13
CA THR A 105 -25.91 -27.57 -18.60
C THR A 105 -24.96 -28.39 -17.76
N ILE A 106 -25.46 -29.47 -17.17
CA ILE A 106 -24.70 -30.40 -16.36
C ILE A 106 -24.15 -31.50 -17.25
N PRO A 107 -22.84 -31.76 -17.30
CA PRO A 107 -22.28 -32.77 -18.22
C PRO A 107 -22.75 -34.20 -17.91
N ASP A 108 -22.96 -34.99 -18.93
CA ASP A 108 -23.28 -36.43 -18.82
C ASP A 108 -22.16 -37.21 -18.09
N THR A 109 -20.94 -36.75 -18.18
CA THR A 109 -19.78 -37.35 -17.52
C THR A 109 -19.87 -37.31 -15.98
N TRP A 110 -20.75 -36.46 -15.43
CA TRP A 110 -20.99 -36.37 -13.98
C TRP A 110 -22.07 -37.32 -13.46
N ARG A 111 -22.52 -38.24 -14.28
CA ARG A 111 -23.56 -39.24 -13.92
C ARG A 111 -23.12 -40.08 -12.71
N GLY A 112 -24.02 -40.17 -11.73
CA GLY A 112 -23.75 -40.87 -10.46
C GLY A 112 -23.03 -40.07 -9.40
N LYS A 113 -22.62 -38.81 -9.69
CA LYS A 113 -22.09 -37.87 -8.72
C LYS A 113 -23.18 -36.97 -8.16
N ARG A 114 -22.88 -36.34 -7.01
CA ARG A 114 -23.71 -35.29 -6.39
C ARG A 114 -23.27 -33.95 -6.99
N ILE A 115 -24.20 -33.16 -7.45
CA ILE A 115 -23.91 -31.90 -8.14
C ILE A 115 -24.26 -30.76 -7.24
N TYR A 116 -23.32 -29.83 -7.08
CA TYR A 116 -23.48 -28.65 -6.26
C TYR A 116 -23.29 -27.36 -7.04
N LEU A 117 -24.17 -26.39 -6.80
CA LEU A 117 -23.87 -25.00 -7.05
C LEU A 117 -23.04 -24.49 -5.89
N VAL A 118 -21.88 -23.90 -6.17
CA VAL A 118 -21.02 -23.24 -5.18
C VAL A 118 -20.92 -21.76 -5.51
N VAL A 119 -21.14 -20.92 -4.51
CA VAL A 119 -20.99 -19.46 -4.58
C VAL A 119 -19.86 -19.07 -3.64
N GLY A 120 -18.80 -18.46 -4.15
CA GLY A 120 -17.63 -18.09 -3.37
C GLY A 120 -17.91 -17.03 -2.31
N ALA A 121 -18.72 -16.03 -2.65
CA ALA A 121 -19.33 -15.07 -1.72
C ALA A 121 -20.45 -14.30 -2.41
N SER A 122 -21.48 -13.97 -1.62
CA SER A 122 -22.64 -13.18 -2.07
C SER A 122 -23.16 -12.36 -0.91
N ASP A 123 -23.20 -11.04 -1.02
CA ASP A 123 -23.67 -10.15 0.02
C ASP A 123 -25.10 -9.70 -0.26
N TRP A 124 -26.08 -10.01 0.56
CA TRP A 124 -25.95 -10.61 1.89
C TRP A 124 -26.80 -11.89 2.06
N ARG A 125 -28.09 -11.88 1.67
CA ARG A 125 -29.00 -13.04 1.73
C ARG A 125 -29.32 -13.56 0.35
N THR A 126 -28.95 -14.82 0.07
CA THR A 126 -29.08 -15.43 -1.25
C THR A 126 -30.03 -16.60 -1.23
N SER A 127 -31.06 -16.56 -2.07
CA SER A 127 -31.94 -17.70 -2.33
C SER A 127 -31.68 -18.28 -3.73
N VAL A 128 -31.76 -19.60 -3.87
CA VAL A 128 -31.38 -20.33 -5.08
C VAL A 128 -32.53 -21.21 -5.57
N TRP A 129 -32.85 -21.17 -6.89
CA TRP A 129 -33.81 -22.02 -7.54
C TRP A 129 -33.22 -22.67 -8.80
N LEU A 130 -33.68 -23.90 -9.09
CA LEU A 130 -33.42 -24.58 -10.35
C LEU A 130 -34.77 -24.92 -10.98
N ASP A 131 -35.04 -24.44 -12.21
CA ASP A 131 -36.31 -24.60 -12.93
C ASP A 131 -37.57 -24.28 -12.10
N GLY A 132 -37.46 -23.26 -11.27
CA GLY A 132 -38.55 -22.82 -10.39
C GLY A 132 -38.66 -23.55 -9.05
N VAL A 133 -37.82 -24.56 -8.78
CA VAL A 133 -37.78 -25.28 -7.49
C VAL A 133 -36.75 -24.66 -6.61
N LYS A 134 -37.14 -24.19 -5.41
CA LYS A 134 -36.17 -23.64 -4.39
C LYS A 134 -35.26 -24.74 -3.88
N LEU A 135 -33.98 -24.55 -4.00
CA LEU A 135 -32.94 -25.48 -3.55
C LEU A 135 -32.42 -25.18 -2.18
N GLY A 136 -32.28 -23.90 -1.87
CA GLY A 136 -31.70 -23.46 -0.59
C GLY A 136 -31.64 -21.95 -0.45
N GLU A 137 -31.15 -21.53 0.69
CA GLU A 137 -30.93 -20.14 1.07
C GLU A 137 -29.67 -20.03 1.92
N HIS A 138 -28.95 -18.95 1.80
CA HIS A 138 -27.76 -18.63 2.56
C HIS A 138 -27.84 -17.20 3.08
N GLN A 139 -27.25 -16.97 4.25
CA GLN A 139 -27.08 -15.68 4.89
C GLN A 139 -25.61 -15.48 5.27
N GLY A 140 -25.07 -14.31 5.00
CA GLY A 140 -23.68 -13.95 5.24
C GLY A 140 -23.00 -13.47 3.97
N GLY A 141 -22.23 -12.37 4.05
CA GLY A 141 -21.68 -11.67 2.87
C GLY A 141 -20.30 -12.11 2.43
N TYR A 142 -19.56 -12.88 3.25
CA TYR A 142 -18.10 -13.04 3.08
C TYR A 142 -17.63 -14.49 2.88
N THR A 143 -18.47 -15.46 3.16
CA THR A 143 -18.08 -16.86 3.18
C THR A 143 -18.74 -17.66 2.06
N PRO A 144 -18.11 -18.74 1.57
CA PRO A 144 -18.69 -19.57 0.53
C PRO A 144 -19.86 -20.41 1.06
N PHE A 145 -20.79 -20.70 0.18
CA PHE A 145 -21.83 -21.70 0.43
C PHE A 145 -22.06 -22.60 -0.76
N SER A 146 -22.60 -23.78 -0.52
CA SER A 146 -22.97 -24.73 -1.58
C SER A 146 -24.37 -25.27 -1.42
N VAL A 147 -25.08 -25.41 -2.54
CA VAL A 147 -26.44 -25.96 -2.58
C VAL A 147 -26.47 -27.14 -3.53
N GLU A 148 -26.91 -28.29 -3.06
CA GLU A 148 -27.05 -29.48 -3.90
C GLU A 148 -28.19 -29.33 -4.90
N LEU A 149 -27.91 -29.58 -6.18
CA LEU A 149 -28.91 -29.71 -7.23
C LEU A 149 -29.53 -31.10 -7.13
N LYS A 150 -30.72 -31.18 -6.52
CA LYS A 150 -31.36 -32.48 -6.20
C LYS A 150 -32.01 -33.14 -7.40
N PRO A 151 -31.99 -34.48 -7.47
CA PRO A 151 -32.71 -35.24 -8.52
C PRO A 151 -34.23 -34.99 -8.51
N PRO A 152 -34.90 -35.16 -9.66
CA PRO A 152 -34.36 -35.67 -10.92
C PRO A 152 -33.59 -34.62 -11.73
N LEU A 153 -32.29 -34.87 -11.97
CA LEU A 153 -31.45 -34.04 -12.83
C LEU A 153 -31.35 -34.69 -14.20
N GLU A 154 -31.83 -33.99 -15.22
CA GLU A 154 -31.63 -34.38 -16.63
C GLU A 154 -30.23 -33.82 -17.03
N LEU A 155 -29.26 -34.71 -17.15
CA LEU A 155 -27.91 -34.36 -17.57
C LEU A 155 -27.91 -34.10 -19.09
N GLY A 156 -27.06 -33.18 -19.55
CA GLY A 156 -26.97 -32.74 -20.94
C GLY A 156 -28.07 -31.77 -21.35
N ALA A 157 -29.15 -31.62 -20.60
CA ALA A 157 -30.23 -30.69 -20.90
C ALA A 157 -29.97 -29.29 -20.31
N PRO A 158 -30.42 -28.22 -21.00
CA PRO A 158 -30.33 -26.85 -20.44
C PRO A 158 -31.32 -26.70 -19.29
N ARG A 159 -30.85 -26.10 -18.20
CA ARG A 159 -31.63 -25.86 -16.99
C ARG A 159 -31.53 -24.39 -16.60
N ARG A 160 -32.61 -23.83 -16.09
CA ARG A 160 -32.65 -22.44 -15.64
C ARG A 160 -32.23 -22.34 -14.16
N LEU A 161 -31.07 -21.76 -13.91
CA LEU A 161 -30.60 -21.39 -12.58
C LEU A 161 -31.01 -19.95 -12.28
N THR A 162 -31.66 -19.72 -11.13
CA THR A 162 -32.08 -18.40 -10.69
C THR A 162 -31.57 -18.15 -9.27
N LEU A 163 -30.97 -16.98 -9.04
CA LEU A 163 -30.56 -16.51 -7.71
C LEU A 163 -31.25 -15.18 -7.44
N ARG A 164 -31.70 -14.99 -6.19
CA ARG A 164 -32.13 -13.70 -5.64
C ARG A 164 -31.15 -13.33 -4.52
N VAL A 165 -30.57 -12.16 -4.61
CA VAL A 165 -29.73 -11.63 -3.55
C VAL A 165 -30.38 -10.37 -2.98
N ASP A 166 -30.50 -10.35 -1.65
CA ASP A 166 -31.13 -9.27 -0.89
C ASP A 166 -30.05 -8.66 0.05
N ASP A 167 -29.62 -7.44 -0.27
CA ASP A 167 -28.70 -6.63 0.52
C ASP A 167 -29.43 -5.42 1.14
N SER A 168 -30.67 -5.60 1.55
CA SER A 168 -31.42 -4.56 2.25
C SER A 168 -30.72 -4.17 3.55
N PRO A 169 -30.64 -2.87 3.87
CA PRO A 169 -29.94 -2.38 5.06
C PRO A 169 -30.46 -3.02 6.35
N HIS A 170 -29.54 -3.47 7.21
CA HIS A 170 -29.84 -4.02 8.52
C HIS A 170 -28.69 -3.73 9.52
N ALA A 171 -29.03 -3.61 10.83
CA ALA A 171 -28.11 -3.09 11.83
C ALA A 171 -26.95 -4.02 12.19
N PHE A 172 -27.05 -5.30 11.89
CA PHE A 172 -26.06 -6.33 12.22
C PHE A 172 -25.19 -6.76 11.03
N LYS A 173 -25.24 -6.01 9.91
CA LYS A 173 -24.41 -6.31 8.74
C LYS A 173 -22.94 -6.18 9.07
N LEU A 174 -22.15 -7.18 8.67
CA LEU A 174 -20.68 -7.10 8.69
C LEU A 174 -20.23 -6.27 7.50
N GLU A 175 -20.03 -4.97 7.69
CA GLU A 175 -19.75 -4.05 6.58
C GLU A 175 -18.27 -4.01 6.18
N GLY A 176 -17.37 -4.23 7.15
CA GLY A 176 -15.95 -4.05 6.89
C GLY A 176 -15.66 -2.65 6.32
N LYS A 177 -14.94 -2.57 5.22
CA LYS A 177 -14.65 -1.31 4.48
C LYS A 177 -15.58 -1.06 3.28
N GLN A 178 -16.82 -1.54 3.29
CA GLN A 178 -17.76 -1.34 2.18
C GLN A 178 -18.14 0.12 1.91
N GLY A 179 -17.66 1.06 2.72
CA GLY A 179 -17.71 2.49 2.41
C GLY A 179 -16.93 2.89 1.17
N TYR A 180 -15.88 2.15 0.80
CA TYR A 180 -15.11 2.39 -0.43
C TYR A 180 -15.82 1.89 -1.69
N GLY A 181 -16.72 0.92 -1.54
CA GLY A 181 -17.50 0.31 -2.61
C GLY A 181 -18.20 -0.93 -2.08
N LYS A 182 -19.53 -0.97 -2.23
CA LYS A 182 -20.33 -2.03 -1.62
C LYS A 182 -20.15 -3.36 -2.33
N ALA A 183 -19.99 -4.43 -1.55
CA ALA A 183 -19.91 -5.80 -2.06
C ALA A 183 -21.30 -6.40 -2.30
N ARG A 184 -22.19 -5.68 -2.99
CA ARG A 184 -23.57 -6.08 -3.23
C ARG A 184 -23.71 -7.23 -4.23
N GLY A 185 -24.50 -8.24 -3.91
CA GLY A 185 -24.75 -9.37 -4.79
C GLY A 185 -23.59 -10.36 -4.83
N LEU A 186 -23.43 -11.02 -5.97
CA LEU A 186 -22.37 -11.99 -6.20
C LEU A 186 -21.03 -11.26 -6.40
N TRP A 187 -20.04 -11.48 -5.51
CA TRP A 187 -18.74 -10.81 -5.63
C TRP A 187 -17.54 -11.79 -5.61
N GLN A 188 -17.78 -13.09 -5.53
CA GLN A 188 -16.78 -14.13 -5.82
C GLN A 188 -17.35 -15.15 -6.79
N THR A 189 -16.46 -15.92 -7.42
CA THR A 189 -16.77 -16.90 -8.47
C THR A 189 -17.94 -17.80 -8.10
N VAL A 190 -18.84 -17.97 -9.04
CA VAL A 190 -19.94 -18.93 -9.00
C VAL A 190 -19.59 -20.11 -9.91
N TYR A 191 -19.76 -21.35 -9.43
CA TYR A 191 -19.39 -22.53 -10.20
C TYR A 191 -20.24 -23.75 -9.84
N LEU A 192 -20.30 -24.71 -10.75
CA LEU A 192 -20.79 -26.05 -10.46
C LEU A 192 -19.63 -26.96 -10.08
N GLU A 193 -19.91 -27.90 -9.18
CA GLU A 193 -18.95 -28.90 -8.75
C GLU A 193 -19.62 -30.25 -8.59
N ALA A 194 -18.99 -31.30 -9.12
CA ALA A 194 -19.46 -32.68 -8.92
C ALA A 194 -18.64 -33.37 -7.84
N ARG A 195 -19.34 -33.82 -6.79
CA ARG A 195 -18.74 -34.49 -5.62
C ARG A 195 -19.08 -35.97 -5.64
N GLY A 196 -18.23 -36.77 -4.99
CA GLY A 196 -18.49 -38.20 -4.78
C GLY A 196 -19.60 -38.46 -3.76
N ALA A 197 -19.79 -39.73 -3.45
CA ALA A 197 -20.85 -40.13 -2.49
C ALA A 197 -20.47 -39.89 -1.02
N ALA A 198 -19.17 -39.80 -0.71
CA ALA A 198 -18.65 -39.44 0.61
C ALA A 198 -17.78 -38.15 0.45
N PRO A 199 -18.41 -36.98 0.25
CA PRO A 199 -17.68 -35.76 -0.11
C PRO A 199 -16.90 -35.19 1.06
N LEU A 200 -15.65 -34.84 0.80
CA LEU A 200 -14.80 -34.12 1.74
C LEU A 200 -15.33 -32.71 1.96
N GLN A 201 -15.42 -32.28 3.22
CA GLN A 201 -15.72 -30.91 3.63
C GLN A 201 -14.43 -30.11 3.71
N TYR A 202 -13.45 -30.64 4.48
CA TYR A 202 -12.10 -30.09 4.57
C TYR A 202 -11.07 -31.20 4.80
N VAL A 203 -9.81 -30.85 4.59
CA VAL A 203 -8.66 -31.64 5.04
C VAL A 203 -7.66 -30.63 5.61
N HIS A 204 -7.46 -30.64 6.91
CA HIS A 204 -6.54 -29.76 7.62
C HIS A 204 -5.20 -30.45 7.84
N PHE A 205 -4.12 -29.73 7.58
CA PHE A 205 -2.74 -30.17 7.79
C PHE A 205 -2.11 -29.33 8.89
N THR A 206 -1.76 -29.95 10.02
CA THR A 206 -1.14 -29.28 11.16
C THR A 206 0.33 -29.72 11.27
N PRO A 207 1.27 -28.90 10.81
CA PRO A 207 2.70 -29.23 10.85
C PRO A 207 3.26 -29.18 12.27
N SER A 208 4.19 -30.09 12.56
CA SER A 208 5.09 -30.06 13.72
C SER A 208 6.52 -30.15 13.23
N ILE A 209 7.21 -29.02 13.21
CA ILE A 209 8.60 -28.98 12.69
C ILE A 209 9.58 -29.70 13.60
N SER A 210 9.32 -29.69 14.91
CA SER A 210 10.17 -30.35 15.90
C SER A 210 10.17 -31.87 15.78
N THR A 211 9.03 -32.45 15.32
CA THR A 211 8.89 -33.91 15.14
C THR A 211 9.04 -34.36 13.68
N GLY A 212 9.05 -33.42 12.74
CA GLY A 212 9.03 -33.73 11.30
C GLY A 212 7.76 -34.46 10.88
N ARG A 213 6.62 -34.16 11.52
CA ARG A 213 5.31 -34.78 11.24
C ARG A 213 4.29 -33.74 10.85
N VAL A 214 3.26 -34.19 10.16
CA VAL A 214 2.04 -33.42 9.93
C VAL A 214 0.86 -34.23 10.44
N SER A 215 0.03 -33.59 11.27
CA SER A 215 -1.25 -34.14 11.68
C SER A 215 -2.30 -33.80 10.65
N VAL A 216 -3.11 -34.78 10.25
CA VAL A 216 -4.12 -34.64 9.21
C VAL A 216 -5.49 -34.91 9.79
N ASP A 217 -6.37 -33.91 9.71
CA ASP A 217 -7.78 -34.01 10.06
C ASP A 217 -8.62 -33.91 8.79
N ALA A 218 -9.26 -35.03 8.40
CA ALA A 218 -10.14 -35.06 7.24
C ALA A 218 -11.60 -35.23 7.70
N GLN A 219 -12.47 -34.36 7.23
CA GLN A 219 -13.88 -34.37 7.54
C GLN A 219 -14.73 -34.51 6.28
N LEU A 220 -15.75 -35.36 6.34
CA LEU A 220 -16.80 -35.51 5.35
C LEU A 220 -17.94 -34.53 5.65
N SER A 221 -18.55 -33.99 4.61
CA SER A 221 -19.73 -33.12 4.75
C SER A 221 -20.95 -33.82 5.35
N GLU A 222 -21.00 -35.14 5.21
CA GLU A 222 -22.07 -36.02 5.76
C GLU A 222 -21.46 -37.32 6.33
N PRO A 223 -22.20 -38.06 7.16
CA PRO A 223 -21.76 -39.39 7.60
C PRO A 223 -21.48 -40.32 6.44
N ALA A 224 -20.40 -41.08 6.51
CA ALA A 224 -19.98 -42.01 5.47
C ALA A 224 -21.12 -43.01 5.15
N PRO A 225 -21.56 -43.14 3.88
CA PRO A 225 -22.67 -44.03 3.49
C PRO A 225 -22.32 -45.50 3.59
N ALA A 226 -21.03 -45.83 3.57
CA ALA A 226 -20.45 -47.16 3.66
C ALA A 226 -19.08 -47.04 4.39
N ASP A 227 -18.38 -48.15 4.55
CA ASP A 227 -16.98 -48.12 4.93
C ASP A 227 -16.17 -47.50 3.80
N VAL A 228 -15.51 -46.37 4.05
CA VAL A 228 -14.83 -45.55 3.06
C VAL A 228 -13.33 -45.63 3.29
N THR A 229 -12.58 -45.85 2.23
CA THR A 229 -11.12 -45.67 2.21
C THR A 229 -10.81 -44.19 1.88
N LEU A 230 -10.15 -43.49 2.79
CA LEU A 230 -9.52 -42.19 2.53
C LEU A 230 -8.08 -42.46 2.13
N ARG A 231 -7.69 -41.97 0.94
CA ARG A 231 -6.33 -42.06 0.41
C ARG A 231 -5.74 -40.68 0.24
N VAL A 232 -4.60 -40.44 0.83
CA VAL A 232 -3.77 -39.25 0.60
C VAL A 232 -2.59 -39.67 -0.25
N THR A 233 -2.31 -38.93 -1.32
CA THR A 233 -1.16 -39.14 -2.23
C THR A 233 -0.29 -37.90 -2.27
N GLY A 234 0.95 -38.00 -2.72
CA GLY A 234 1.95 -36.91 -2.67
C GLY A 234 2.77 -36.99 -1.40
N ALA A 235 3.17 -35.84 -0.89
CA ALA A 235 4.15 -35.74 0.22
C ALA A 235 3.67 -36.37 1.54
N ALA A 236 2.36 -36.33 1.81
CA ALA A 236 1.75 -36.90 3.01
C ALA A 236 1.05 -38.24 2.75
N ALA A 237 1.62 -39.11 1.91
CA ALA A 237 1.00 -40.35 1.46
C ALA A 237 0.55 -41.24 2.63
N SER A 238 -0.74 -41.56 2.63
CA SER A 238 -1.35 -42.41 3.67
C SER A 238 -2.68 -43.02 3.17
N THR A 239 -3.08 -44.12 3.81
CA THR A 239 -4.39 -44.74 3.56
C THR A 239 -5.05 -45.01 4.89
N GLN A 240 -6.26 -44.47 5.05
CA GLN A 240 -7.05 -44.54 6.26
C GLN A 240 -8.45 -45.14 6.01
N HIS A 241 -9.10 -45.59 7.04
CA HIS A 241 -10.44 -46.16 7.01
C HIS A 241 -11.41 -45.24 7.77
N ILE A 242 -12.49 -44.88 7.15
CA ILE A 242 -13.64 -44.15 7.76
C ILE A 242 -14.81 -45.14 7.83
N ALA A 243 -15.19 -45.54 9.03
CA ALA A 243 -16.30 -46.46 9.22
C ALA A 243 -17.62 -45.85 8.76
N ARG A 244 -18.55 -46.69 8.29
CA ARG A 244 -19.92 -46.29 7.97
C ARG A 244 -20.54 -45.49 9.13
N GLY A 245 -21.10 -44.34 8.82
CA GLY A 245 -21.72 -43.43 9.78
C GLY A 245 -20.75 -42.47 10.46
N ALA A 246 -19.45 -42.65 10.35
CA ALA A 246 -18.44 -41.69 10.81
C ALA A 246 -18.29 -40.51 9.82
N ARG A 247 -17.85 -39.37 10.32
CA ARG A 247 -17.65 -38.16 9.49
C ARG A 247 -16.19 -37.74 9.39
N GLN A 248 -15.31 -38.24 10.26
CA GLN A 248 -13.95 -37.74 10.36
C GLN A 248 -12.95 -38.83 10.59
N VAL A 249 -11.70 -38.57 10.23
CA VAL A 249 -10.55 -39.36 10.56
C VAL A 249 -9.36 -38.45 10.87
N HIS A 250 -8.62 -38.82 11.90
CA HIS A 250 -7.39 -38.16 12.34
C HIS A 250 -6.22 -39.12 12.25
N PHE A 251 -5.07 -38.67 11.73
CA PHE A 251 -3.85 -39.47 11.65
C PHE A 251 -2.62 -38.58 11.47
N ASP A 252 -1.45 -39.11 11.79
CA ASP A 252 -0.17 -38.43 11.60
C ASP A 252 0.63 -39.04 10.46
N VAL A 253 1.31 -38.16 9.70
CA VAL A 253 2.24 -38.58 8.64
C VAL A 253 3.62 -38.00 8.92
N SER A 254 4.67 -38.80 8.74
CA SER A 254 6.07 -38.34 8.81
C SER A 254 6.49 -37.70 7.51
N ILE A 255 7.12 -36.53 7.59
CA ILE A 255 7.73 -35.83 6.45
C ILE A 255 9.25 -35.78 6.70
N PRO A 256 10.00 -36.81 6.31
CA PRO A 256 11.43 -36.86 6.55
C PRO A 256 12.16 -35.70 5.86
N ASN A 257 13.09 -35.04 6.57
CA ASN A 257 13.86 -33.91 6.05
C ASN A 257 12.96 -32.79 5.49
N ALA A 258 11.91 -32.45 6.24
CA ALA A 258 10.94 -31.50 5.80
C ALA A 258 11.59 -30.14 5.38
N ARG A 259 11.30 -29.68 4.16
CA ARG A 259 11.62 -28.34 3.70
C ARG A 259 10.60 -27.37 4.28
N LEU A 260 11.08 -26.43 5.07
CA LEU A 260 10.20 -25.51 5.79
C LEU A 260 9.75 -24.40 4.87
N TRP A 261 8.48 -24.01 5.00
CA TRP A 261 7.96 -22.81 4.35
C TRP A 261 8.49 -21.56 5.06
N SER A 262 8.95 -20.58 4.31
CA SER A 262 9.31 -19.25 4.79
C SER A 262 9.17 -18.22 3.67
N PRO A 263 9.19 -16.91 3.97
CA PRO A 263 9.20 -15.86 2.94
C PRO A 263 10.33 -16.01 1.90
N ASP A 264 11.49 -16.50 2.31
CA ASP A 264 12.65 -16.71 1.42
C ASP A 264 12.60 -18.05 0.70
N ASP A 265 11.89 -19.03 1.21
CA ASP A 265 11.70 -20.36 0.63
C ASP A 265 10.24 -20.82 0.78
N PRO A 266 9.31 -20.29 -0.04
CA PRO A 266 7.87 -20.54 0.08
C PRO A 266 7.46 -21.89 -0.51
N PHE A 267 8.06 -22.96 0.00
CA PHE A 267 7.84 -24.31 -0.48
C PHE A 267 6.52 -24.90 0.01
N LEU A 268 5.70 -25.38 -0.92
CA LEU A 268 4.42 -26.02 -0.65
C LEU A 268 4.46 -27.50 -1.01
N TYR A 269 3.91 -28.32 -0.11
CA TYR A 269 3.71 -29.75 -0.33
C TYR A 269 2.35 -29.98 -0.97
N GLU A 270 2.34 -30.39 -2.23
CA GLU A 270 1.12 -30.73 -2.96
C GLU A 270 0.66 -32.14 -2.62
N VAL A 271 -0.64 -32.30 -2.38
CA VAL A 271 -1.27 -33.55 -2.05
C VAL A 271 -2.62 -33.68 -2.76
N ALA A 272 -3.00 -34.91 -3.09
CA ALA A 272 -4.36 -35.24 -3.51
C ALA A 272 -5.00 -36.16 -2.49
N VAL A 273 -6.24 -35.86 -2.11
CA VAL A 273 -7.00 -36.62 -1.13
C VAL A 273 -8.27 -37.17 -1.79
N SER A 274 -8.53 -38.45 -1.63
CA SER A 274 -9.74 -39.07 -2.20
C SER A 274 -10.44 -39.98 -1.19
N THR A 275 -11.75 -40.05 -1.32
CA THR A 275 -12.62 -40.99 -0.61
C THR A 275 -13.26 -41.95 -1.59
N SER A 276 -13.18 -43.25 -1.33
CA SER A 276 -13.69 -44.30 -2.20
C SER A 276 -14.23 -45.49 -1.42
N ALA A 277 -15.24 -46.18 -1.99
CA ALA A 277 -15.68 -47.50 -1.56
C ALA A 277 -16.29 -48.24 -2.75
N PRO A 278 -16.40 -49.59 -2.68
CA PRO A 278 -17.05 -50.34 -3.77
C PRO A 278 -18.48 -49.90 -4.07
N GLY A 279 -18.77 -49.63 -5.31
CA GLY A 279 -20.13 -49.29 -5.78
C GLY A 279 -20.56 -47.83 -5.53
N ILE A 280 -19.70 -46.96 -5.02
CA ILE A 280 -20.02 -45.52 -4.89
C ILE A 280 -19.04 -44.63 -5.65
N ALA A 281 -19.50 -43.48 -6.06
CA ALA A 281 -18.67 -42.51 -6.76
C ALA A 281 -17.56 -41.93 -5.82
N THR A 282 -16.35 -41.91 -6.32
CA THR A 282 -15.18 -41.35 -5.62
C THR A 282 -15.28 -39.84 -5.54
N ASP A 283 -15.00 -39.25 -4.38
CA ASP A 283 -14.66 -37.84 -4.23
C ASP A 283 -13.16 -37.64 -4.25
N SER A 284 -12.67 -36.53 -4.81
CA SER A 284 -11.24 -36.24 -4.84
C SER A 284 -11.00 -34.74 -4.84
N VAL A 285 -10.02 -34.32 -4.05
CA VAL A 285 -9.57 -32.92 -3.97
C VAL A 285 -8.05 -32.85 -4.09
N ASN A 286 -7.56 -31.85 -4.80
CA ASN A 286 -6.18 -31.41 -4.76
C ASN A 286 -6.04 -30.29 -3.77
N THR A 287 -5.01 -30.33 -2.93
CA THR A 287 -4.73 -29.36 -1.89
C THR A 287 -3.22 -29.25 -1.65
N TYR A 288 -2.81 -28.40 -0.74
CA TYR A 288 -1.41 -28.25 -0.35
C TYR A 288 -1.30 -27.80 1.11
N PHE A 289 -0.09 -27.88 1.64
CA PHE A 289 0.27 -27.30 2.93
C PHE A 289 1.74 -26.85 2.94
N GLY A 290 2.10 -25.99 3.89
CA GLY A 290 3.49 -25.61 4.17
C GLY A 290 3.93 -26.16 5.53
N MET A 291 5.14 -26.76 5.59
CA MET A 291 5.74 -27.14 6.87
C MET A 291 6.27 -25.89 7.58
N ARG A 292 5.54 -25.36 8.56
CA ARG A 292 5.96 -24.17 9.31
C ARG A 292 5.37 -24.17 10.71
N GLU A 293 5.97 -23.36 11.60
CA GLU A 293 5.46 -23.12 12.95
C GLU A 293 5.50 -21.62 13.26
N ILE A 294 4.41 -21.09 13.83
CA ILE A 294 4.33 -19.73 14.36
C ILE A 294 4.39 -19.82 15.87
N SER A 295 5.22 -19.00 16.51
CA SER A 295 5.40 -18.98 17.96
C SER A 295 5.85 -17.59 18.43
N VAL A 296 6.08 -17.45 19.73
CA VAL A 296 6.70 -16.27 20.34
C VAL A 296 8.00 -16.69 21.01
N VAL A 297 9.11 -16.09 20.57
CA VAL A 297 10.44 -16.31 21.15
C VAL A 297 11.03 -14.99 21.62
N ASN A 298 12.07 -15.05 22.43
CA ASN A 298 12.80 -13.82 22.79
C ASN A 298 13.79 -13.45 21.68
N LEU A 299 13.93 -12.15 21.42
CA LEU A 299 15.05 -11.65 20.63
C LEU A 299 16.37 -12.12 21.22
N PRO A 300 17.30 -12.73 20.45
CA PRO A 300 18.50 -13.34 20.96
C PRO A 300 19.31 -12.41 21.87
N GLY A 301 19.69 -12.93 23.04
CA GLY A 301 20.43 -12.17 24.06
C GLY A 301 19.58 -11.21 24.89
N THR A 302 18.26 -11.21 24.72
CA THR A 302 17.34 -10.32 25.46
C THR A 302 16.16 -11.09 26.05
N SER A 303 15.31 -10.39 26.83
CA SER A 303 14.00 -10.89 27.28
C SER A 303 12.83 -10.35 26.46
N ILE A 304 13.11 -9.69 25.34
CA ILE A 304 12.11 -9.02 24.51
C ILE A 304 11.37 -10.07 23.64
N PRO A 305 10.05 -10.21 23.75
CA PRO A 305 9.30 -11.18 22.96
C PRO A 305 9.12 -10.69 21.52
N TYR A 306 9.30 -11.58 20.57
CA TYR A 306 9.10 -11.41 19.14
C TYR A 306 8.22 -12.52 18.58
N VAL A 307 7.45 -12.18 17.56
CA VAL A 307 6.83 -13.21 16.71
C VAL A 307 7.92 -14.03 16.06
N ALA A 308 7.73 -15.34 15.97
CA ALA A 308 8.71 -16.23 15.37
C ALA A 308 8.08 -17.13 14.32
N LEU A 309 8.84 -17.35 13.26
CA LEU A 309 8.57 -18.34 12.23
C LEU A 309 9.66 -19.42 12.30
N ASN A 310 9.24 -20.67 12.43
CA ASN A 310 10.15 -21.80 12.53
C ASN A 310 11.21 -21.67 13.65
N GLY A 311 10.79 -21.10 14.79
CA GLY A 311 11.62 -20.88 15.96
C GLY A 311 12.60 -19.70 15.84
N LYS A 312 12.59 -18.94 14.73
CA LYS A 312 13.43 -17.75 14.51
C LYS A 312 12.61 -16.48 14.67
N PRO A 313 13.11 -15.46 15.39
CA PRO A 313 12.43 -14.18 15.47
C PRO A 313 12.16 -13.60 14.08
N LEU A 314 11.04 -12.88 13.96
CA LEU A 314 10.69 -12.08 12.78
C LEU A 314 10.61 -10.61 13.16
N TYR A 315 11.17 -9.74 12.34
CA TYR A 315 10.82 -8.33 12.36
C TYR A 315 9.76 -8.09 11.31
N LEU A 316 8.54 -7.81 11.75
CA LEU A 316 7.39 -7.66 10.88
C LEU A 316 7.37 -6.27 10.26
N GLN A 317 7.46 -6.20 8.95
CA GLN A 317 7.34 -4.98 8.14
C GLN A 317 6.17 -5.18 7.20
N LEU A 318 4.98 -4.74 7.63
CA LEU A 318 3.74 -5.04 6.95
C LEU A 318 3.13 -3.78 6.34
N SER A 319 2.16 -3.97 5.48
CA SER A 319 1.26 -2.93 5.01
C SER A 319 -0.19 -3.35 5.14
N LEU A 320 -1.05 -2.35 5.39
CA LEU A 320 -2.49 -2.54 5.35
C LEU A 320 -2.92 -2.71 3.89
N ASP A 321 -3.62 -3.78 3.61
CA ASP A 321 -4.26 -4.03 2.33
C ASP A 321 -5.76 -3.84 2.50
N GLN A 322 -6.31 -2.79 1.93
CA GLN A 322 -7.75 -2.53 1.99
C GLN A 322 -8.53 -3.55 1.13
N ALA A 323 -7.82 -4.40 0.38
CA ALA A 323 -8.40 -5.45 -0.45
C ALA A 323 -9.49 -4.93 -1.38
N TYR A 324 -9.26 -3.76 -1.94
CA TYR A 324 -10.21 -2.99 -2.75
C TYR A 324 -9.62 -2.64 -4.11
N HIS A 325 -10.40 -2.89 -5.16
CA HIS A 325 -10.01 -2.53 -6.53
C HIS A 325 -10.96 -1.46 -7.10
N PRO A 326 -10.45 -0.36 -7.71
CA PRO A 326 -11.29 0.76 -8.14
C PRO A 326 -12.41 0.39 -9.13
N THR A 327 -12.19 -0.65 -9.93
CA THR A 327 -13.15 -1.06 -10.97
C THR A 327 -14.01 -2.26 -10.60
N GLY A 328 -13.56 -3.07 -9.63
CA GLY A 328 -14.27 -4.30 -9.23
C GLY A 328 -14.68 -4.33 -7.76
N PHE A 329 -14.35 -3.30 -7.01
CA PHE A 329 -14.54 -3.19 -5.55
C PHE A 329 -13.85 -4.35 -4.82
N TYR A 330 -14.58 -5.22 -4.15
CA TYR A 330 -13.99 -6.38 -3.47
C TYR A 330 -13.53 -7.50 -4.42
N THR A 331 -13.86 -7.40 -5.71
CA THR A 331 -13.49 -8.39 -6.72
C THR A 331 -12.41 -7.84 -7.63
N PHE A 332 -11.27 -8.47 -7.65
CA PHE A 332 -10.19 -8.10 -8.57
C PHE A 332 -10.53 -8.52 -10.01
N PRO A 333 -10.10 -7.72 -11.01
CA PRO A 333 -10.49 -7.99 -12.41
C PRO A 333 -9.92 -9.29 -12.96
N THR A 334 -8.74 -9.71 -12.49
CA THR A 334 -8.03 -10.91 -12.96
C THR A 334 -7.21 -11.55 -11.84
N ASP A 335 -6.87 -12.83 -11.99
CA ASP A 335 -5.93 -13.52 -11.09
C ASP A 335 -4.53 -12.90 -11.11
N SER A 336 -4.11 -12.39 -12.27
CA SER A 336 -2.84 -11.64 -12.36
C SER A 336 -2.84 -10.34 -11.57
N ALA A 337 -3.99 -9.68 -11.41
CA ALA A 337 -4.11 -8.50 -10.56
C ALA A 337 -3.97 -8.86 -9.08
N LEU A 338 -4.59 -9.95 -8.62
CA LEU A 338 -4.39 -10.48 -7.25
C LEU A 338 -2.91 -10.80 -6.98
N ARG A 339 -2.28 -11.52 -7.93
CA ARG A 339 -0.85 -11.84 -7.84
C ARG A 339 0.02 -10.59 -7.82
N HIS A 340 -0.36 -9.56 -8.57
CA HIS A 340 0.40 -8.32 -8.66
C HIS A 340 0.48 -7.58 -7.32
N GLU A 341 -0.60 -7.47 -6.57
CA GLU A 341 -0.59 -6.85 -5.24
C GLU A 341 0.36 -7.56 -4.26
N ILE A 342 0.33 -8.90 -4.26
CA ILE A 342 1.28 -9.66 -3.44
C ILE A 342 2.73 -9.40 -3.89
N LEU A 343 2.97 -9.29 -5.20
CA LEU A 343 4.31 -8.94 -5.73
C LEU A 343 4.73 -7.51 -5.37
N GLN A 344 3.81 -6.54 -5.36
CA GLN A 344 4.12 -5.16 -4.98
C GLN A 344 4.73 -5.11 -3.57
N ALA A 345 4.14 -5.81 -2.60
CA ALA A 345 4.70 -5.90 -1.24
C ALA A 345 6.13 -6.45 -1.25
N ARG A 346 6.38 -7.53 -2.00
CA ARG A 346 7.73 -8.12 -2.13
C ARG A 346 8.74 -7.20 -2.82
N LEU A 347 8.32 -6.49 -3.86
CA LEU A 347 9.19 -5.59 -4.63
C LEU A 347 9.83 -4.51 -3.75
N ILE A 348 9.07 -3.96 -2.83
CA ILE A 348 9.57 -2.94 -1.90
C ILE A 348 10.18 -3.55 -0.63
N GLY A 349 10.18 -4.87 -0.46
CA GLY A 349 10.83 -5.57 0.65
C GLY A 349 9.99 -5.74 1.91
N LEU A 350 8.68 -5.59 1.84
CA LEU A 350 7.77 -5.89 2.95
C LEU A 350 7.78 -7.39 3.25
N THR A 351 7.58 -7.74 4.52
CA THR A 351 7.47 -9.13 4.98
C THR A 351 6.07 -9.68 4.87
N GLY A 352 5.05 -8.81 4.84
CA GLY A 352 3.67 -9.25 4.78
C GLY A 352 2.65 -8.12 4.61
N LEU A 353 1.38 -8.53 4.64
CA LEU A 353 0.20 -7.69 4.51
C LEU A 353 -0.81 -8.02 5.61
N ARG A 354 -1.70 -7.08 5.89
CA ARG A 354 -2.91 -7.28 6.66
C ARG A 354 -4.12 -7.08 5.77
N GLU A 355 -4.91 -8.14 5.58
CA GLU A 355 -6.21 -8.07 4.90
C GLU A 355 -7.22 -7.38 5.81
N HIS A 356 -7.50 -6.11 5.50
CA HIS A 356 -8.19 -5.24 6.42
C HIS A 356 -9.70 -5.45 6.40
N ILE A 357 -10.19 -6.00 7.53
CA ILE A 357 -11.60 -6.26 7.84
C ILE A 357 -12.45 -6.86 6.71
N LYS A 358 -11.84 -7.80 5.99
CA LYS A 358 -12.43 -8.54 4.88
C LYS A 358 -11.94 -10.00 4.91
N ILE A 359 -12.83 -10.94 4.65
CA ILE A 359 -12.43 -12.34 4.38
C ILE A 359 -12.06 -12.43 2.90
N GLU A 360 -10.78 -12.59 2.63
CA GLU A 360 -10.24 -12.46 1.29
C GLU A 360 -10.54 -13.68 0.39
N ALA A 361 -10.41 -13.48 -0.91
CA ALA A 361 -10.52 -14.56 -1.88
C ALA A 361 -9.38 -15.57 -1.73
N PRO A 362 -9.65 -16.89 -1.70
CA PRO A 362 -8.60 -17.90 -1.47
C PRO A 362 -7.44 -17.84 -2.47
N ARG A 363 -7.68 -17.34 -3.69
CA ARG A 363 -6.63 -17.17 -4.69
C ARG A 363 -5.59 -16.12 -4.31
N LYS A 364 -5.96 -15.06 -3.59
CA LYS A 364 -4.99 -14.07 -3.09
C LYS A 364 -4.09 -14.69 -2.02
N LEU A 365 -4.69 -15.43 -1.08
CA LEU A 365 -3.94 -16.19 -0.08
C LEU A 365 -3.02 -17.24 -0.69
N TYR A 366 -3.47 -17.93 -1.75
CA TYR A 366 -2.61 -18.84 -2.51
C TYR A 366 -1.38 -18.13 -3.10
N TRP A 367 -1.54 -16.92 -3.63
CA TRP A 367 -0.40 -16.15 -4.13
C TRP A 367 0.52 -15.69 -2.99
N ALA A 368 -0.02 -15.35 -1.84
CA ALA A 368 0.79 -15.08 -0.64
C ALA A 368 1.61 -16.31 -0.23
N ASP A 369 1.00 -17.51 -0.22
CA ASP A 369 1.70 -18.76 0.06
C ASP A 369 2.81 -19.06 -0.94
N LYS A 370 2.54 -18.87 -2.24
CA LYS A 370 3.50 -19.16 -3.34
C LYS A 370 4.63 -18.15 -3.43
N LEU A 371 4.38 -16.91 -3.03
CA LEU A 371 5.34 -15.81 -3.13
C LEU A 371 6.04 -15.47 -1.82
N GLY A 372 5.66 -16.16 -0.71
CA GLY A 372 6.29 -15.98 0.59
C GLY A 372 5.97 -14.63 1.24
N VAL A 373 4.71 -14.21 1.21
CA VAL A 373 4.23 -13.01 1.89
C VAL A 373 3.39 -13.43 3.10
N LEU A 374 3.75 -12.95 4.29
CA LEU A 374 2.99 -13.24 5.50
C LEU A 374 1.65 -12.47 5.50
N MET A 375 0.63 -13.07 6.09
CA MET A 375 -0.70 -12.48 6.11
C MET A 375 -1.26 -12.41 7.54
N MET A 376 -1.82 -11.25 7.90
CA MET A 376 -2.79 -11.12 8.99
C MET A 376 -4.18 -11.11 8.36
N ALA A 377 -5.12 -11.87 8.89
CA ALA A 377 -6.45 -12.02 8.33
C ALA A 377 -7.51 -11.55 9.30
N ASP A 378 -8.24 -10.52 8.92
CA ASP A 378 -9.27 -9.88 9.74
C ASP A 378 -10.65 -10.49 9.48
N VAL A 379 -11.44 -10.64 10.56
CA VAL A 379 -12.87 -10.86 10.45
C VAL A 379 -13.56 -9.49 10.22
N PRO A 380 -14.49 -9.35 9.27
CA PRO A 380 -15.16 -8.07 9.06
C PRO A 380 -16.04 -7.68 10.25
N ASN A 381 -15.97 -6.40 10.63
CA ASN A 381 -16.77 -5.83 11.71
C ASN A 381 -18.10 -5.26 11.19
N TRP A 382 -19.10 -5.09 12.08
CA TRP A 382 -20.26 -4.22 11.82
C TRP A 382 -20.01 -2.82 12.40
N TRP A 383 -20.80 -1.82 11.97
CA TRP A 383 -20.59 -0.43 12.37
C TRP A 383 -21.53 0.07 13.47
N GLY A 384 -22.54 -0.75 13.81
CA GLY A 384 -23.52 -0.44 14.87
C GLY A 384 -22.99 -0.67 16.29
N PRO A 385 -23.83 -0.50 17.32
CA PRO A 385 -23.49 -0.89 18.67
C PRO A 385 -23.38 -2.41 18.83
N PRO A 386 -22.90 -2.92 19.97
CA PRO A 386 -22.91 -4.33 20.29
C PRO A 386 -24.30 -4.94 20.13
N ASP A 387 -24.41 -5.99 19.34
CA ASP A 387 -25.66 -6.67 19.01
C ASP A 387 -25.46 -8.18 18.98
N SER A 388 -26.40 -8.96 19.55
CA SER A 388 -26.27 -10.40 19.66
C SER A 388 -26.33 -11.12 18.30
N VAL A 389 -27.09 -10.59 17.35
CA VAL A 389 -27.18 -11.13 16.00
C VAL A 389 -25.89 -10.85 15.24
N ALA A 390 -25.34 -9.62 15.35
CA ALA A 390 -24.06 -9.26 14.78
C ALA A 390 -22.92 -10.13 15.30
N PHE A 391 -22.88 -10.40 16.60
CA PHE A 391 -21.90 -11.34 17.18
C PHE A 391 -22.07 -12.77 16.66
N ALA A 392 -23.30 -13.23 16.45
CA ALA A 392 -23.54 -14.56 15.88
C ALA A 392 -23.08 -14.64 14.41
N GLU A 393 -23.35 -13.62 13.60
CA GLU A 393 -22.85 -13.49 12.23
C GLU A 393 -21.32 -13.44 12.19
N HIS A 394 -20.71 -12.68 13.10
CA HIS A 394 -19.27 -12.57 13.23
C HIS A 394 -18.62 -13.91 13.60
N ASP A 395 -19.17 -14.62 14.59
CA ASP A 395 -18.64 -15.94 14.98
C ASP A 395 -18.80 -16.96 13.83
N TYR A 396 -19.92 -16.89 13.10
CA TYR A 396 -20.13 -17.71 11.92
C TYR A 396 -19.07 -17.41 10.86
N ALA A 397 -18.87 -16.14 10.51
CA ALA A 397 -17.87 -15.72 9.54
C ALA A 397 -16.45 -16.13 9.97
N MET A 398 -16.10 -15.99 11.26
CA MET A 398 -14.81 -16.40 11.81
C MET A 398 -14.59 -17.91 11.69
N ARG A 399 -15.61 -18.73 11.99
CA ARG A 399 -15.52 -20.20 11.86
C ARG A 399 -15.26 -20.60 10.41
N GLU A 400 -16.10 -20.11 9.51
CA GLU A 400 -15.98 -20.40 8.08
C GLU A 400 -14.64 -19.94 7.49
N MET A 401 -14.14 -18.76 7.89
CA MET A 401 -12.84 -18.25 7.49
C MET A 401 -11.72 -19.18 7.96
N ILE A 402 -11.67 -19.51 9.24
CA ILE A 402 -10.60 -20.34 9.81
C ILE A 402 -10.66 -21.75 9.23
N GLU A 403 -11.85 -22.35 9.10
CA GLU A 403 -12.01 -23.67 8.49
C GLU A 403 -11.56 -23.67 7.04
N ARG A 404 -11.94 -22.65 6.26
CA ARG A 404 -11.58 -22.53 4.85
C ARG A 404 -10.08 -22.31 4.65
N ASP A 405 -9.49 -21.43 5.45
CA ASP A 405 -8.14 -20.90 5.21
C ASP A 405 -7.06 -21.56 6.08
N TYR A 406 -7.40 -22.62 6.81
CA TYR A 406 -6.53 -23.33 7.74
C TYR A 406 -5.18 -23.73 7.15
N ASN A 407 -5.16 -24.20 5.91
CA ASN A 407 -3.97 -24.76 5.26
C ASN A 407 -2.99 -23.71 4.72
N HIS A 408 -3.38 -22.42 4.67
CA HIS A 408 -2.51 -21.37 4.14
C HIS A 408 -1.33 -21.09 5.09
N PRO A 409 -0.08 -21.46 4.74
CA PRO A 409 1.06 -21.22 5.61
C PRO A 409 1.43 -19.74 5.76
N SER A 410 1.04 -18.89 4.83
CA SER A 410 1.25 -17.43 4.87
C SER A 410 0.54 -16.75 6.03
N ILE A 411 -0.62 -17.24 6.43
CA ILE A 411 -1.38 -16.65 7.55
C ILE A 411 -0.66 -16.95 8.86
N PHE A 412 -0.23 -15.92 9.58
CA PHE A 412 0.44 -16.04 10.88
C PHE A 412 -0.43 -15.56 12.06
N SER A 413 -1.44 -14.72 11.80
CA SER A 413 -2.34 -14.18 12.81
C SER A 413 -3.76 -14.03 12.28
N TRP A 414 -4.74 -14.38 13.13
CA TRP A 414 -6.15 -14.04 12.98
C TRP A 414 -6.45 -12.79 13.79
N ILE A 415 -7.25 -11.86 13.26
CA ILE A 415 -7.69 -10.66 13.95
C ILE A 415 -9.20 -10.70 14.09
N ALA A 416 -9.68 -10.71 15.34
CA ALA A 416 -11.10 -10.84 15.61
C ALA A 416 -11.84 -9.51 15.36
N TYR A 417 -11.33 -8.39 15.86
CA TYR A 417 -11.97 -7.08 15.72
C TYR A 417 -10.97 -5.99 15.37
N ASN A 418 -11.45 -4.95 14.69
CA ASN A 418 -10.67 -3.76 14.36
C ASN A 418 -11.23 -2.53 15.09
N GLU A 419 -10.35 -1.77 15.76
CA GLU A 419 -10.61 -0.43 16.33
C GLU A 419 -11.87 -0.34 17.20
N SER A 420 -12.29 -1.46 17.78
CA SER A 420 -13.51 -1.58 18.57
C SER A 420 -14.80 -1.24 17.80
N TRP A 421 -14.79 -1.30 16.48
CA TRP A 421 -16.01 -1.13 15.70
C TRP A 421 -17.02 -2.23 16.02
N GLY A 422 -18.29 -1.84 16.22
CA GLY A 422 -19.34 -2.76 16.65
C GLY A 422 -19.34 -3.08 18.15
N LEU A 423 -18.30 -2.65 18.89
CA LEU A 423 -18.08 -3.02 20.29
C LEU A 423 -18.44 -1.91 21.29
N LEU A 424 -18.75 -0.71 20.82
CA LEU A 424 -18.98 0.44 21.69
C LEU A 424 -20.45 0.72 21.91
N SER A 425 -20.82 0.87 23.17
CA SER A 425 -22.15 1.29 23.60
C SER A 425 -22.16 2.76 23.95
N LYS A 426 -23.30 3.46 23.76
CA LYS A 426 -23.48 4.84 24.24
C LYS A 426 -23.86 4.85 25.72
N VAL A 427 -23.00 5.42 26.57
CA VAL A 427 -23.27 5.65 27.99
C VAL A 427 -23.19 7.16 28.23
N ASN A 428 -24.27 7.77 28.63
CA ASN A 428 -24.36 9.23 28.79
C ASN A 428 -23.89 10.02 27.55
N GLY A 429 -24.23 9.51 26.36
CA GLY A 429 -23.86 10.12 25.07
C GLY A 429 -22.39 9.90 24.62
N LYS A 430 -21.58 9.22 25.43
CA LYS A 430 -20.18 8.91 25.11
C LYS A 430 -20.01 7.42 24.79
N ASP A 431 -19.05 7.13 23.90
CA ASP A 431 -18.69 5.76 23.57
C ASP A 431 -17.99 5.09 24.76
N ALA A 432 -18.45 3.89 25.11
CA ALA A 432 -17.92 3.07 26.18
C ALA A 432 -17.73 1.62 25.74
N TYR A 433 -16.55 1.06 26.00
CA TYR A 433 -16.23 -0.34 25.82
C TYR A 433 -16.58 -1.08 27.13
N LEU A 434 -17.79 -1.64 27.20
CA LEU A 434 -18.34 -2.19 28.45
C LEU A 434 -17.73 -3.56 28.80
N PRO A 435 -17.59 -3.91 30.09
CA PRO A 435 -17.04 -5.19 30.52
C PRO A 435 -17.74 -6.42 29.92
N ALA A 436 -19.06 -6.36 29.72
CA ALA A 436 -19.80 -7.44 29.06
C ALA A 436 -19.35 -7.66 27.60
N THR A 437 -19.06 -6.57 26.87
CA THR A 437 -18.54 -6.63 25.51
C THR A 437 -17.08 -7.12 25.52
N GLN A 438 -16.27 -6.66 26.47
CA GLN A 438 -14.87 -7.14 26.64
C GLN A 438 -14.85 -8.67 26.90
N GLN A 439 -15.77 -9.16 27.73
CA GLN A 439 -15.94 -10.60 27.94
C GLN A 439 -16.27 -11.33 26.63
N ARG A 440 -17.19 -10.77 25.83
CA ARG A 440 -17.59 -11.35 24.54
C ARG A 440 -16.44 -11.41 23.54
N VAL A 441 -15.60 -10.37 23.49
CA VAL A 441 -14.36 -10.38 22.70
C VAL A 441 -13.39 -11.46 23.15
N THR A 442 -13.22 -11.64 24.47
CA THR A 442 -12.43 -12.74 25.04
C THR A 442 -12.97 -14.13 24.61
N GLU A 443 -14.29 -14.28 24.51
CA GLU A 443 -14.91 -15.51 23.99
C GLU A 443 -14.62 -15.74 22.50
N SER A 444 -14.61 -14.68 21.68
CA SER A 444 -14.23 -14.77 20.27
C SER A 444 -12.77 -15.22 20.09
N VAL A 445 -11.84 -14.72 20.92
CA VAL A 445 -10.45 -15.19 20.94
C VAL A 445 -10.36 -16.67 21.30
N LYS A 446 -11.09 -17.10 22.32
CA LYS A 446 -11.14 -18.53 22.68
C LYS A 446 -11.72 -19.39 21.57
N LEU A 447 -12.74 -18.89 20.89
CA LEU A 447 -13.30 -19.54 19.70
C LEU A 447 -12.24 -19.71 18.62
N ALA A 448 -11.56 -18.63 18.21
CA ALA A 448 -10.50 -18.69 17.21
C ALA A 448 -9.41 -19.69 17.59
N LYS A 449 -8.93 -19.66 18.84
CA LYS A 449 -7.93 -20.61 19.37
C LYS A 449 -8.42 -22.06 19.41
N SER A 450 -9.70 -22.29 19.62
CA SER A 450 -10.28 -23.64 19.58
C SER A 450 -10.36 -24.22 18.16
N LEU A 451 -10.47 -23.34 17.15
CA LEU A 451 -10.50 -23.71 15.74
C LEU A 451 -9.08 -23.88 15.19
N ASP A 452 -8.15 -23.01 15.62
CA ASP A 452 -6.76 -23.03 15.20
C ASP A 452 -5.83 -22.56 16.32
N ALA A 453 -5.15 -23.50 16.95
CA ALA A 453 -4.15 -23.24 17.98
C ALA A 453 -2.74 -22.95 17.41
N THR A 454 -2.55 -23.00 16.08
CA THR A 454 -1.23 -22.93 15.43
C THR A 454 -0.83 -21.51 15.01
N ARG A 455 -1.74 -20.56 15.16
CA ARG A 455 -1.54 -19.15 14.79
C ARG A 455 -1.76 -18.23 15.99
N LEU A 456 -1.25 -17.01 15.89
CA LEU A 456 -1.55 -15.96 16.84
C LEU A 456 -2.99 -15.47 16.65
N VAL A 457 -3.59 -14.95 17.71
CA VAL A 457 -4.91 -14.32 17.67
C VAL A 457 -4.82 -12.95 18.33
N GLU A 458 -5.16 -11.93 17.56
CA GLU A 458 -5.35 -10.57 18.06
C GLU A 458 -6.83 -10.34 18.35
N ASP A 459 -7.14 -9.92 19.56
CA ASP A 459 -8.53 -9.78 20.02
C ASP A 459 -9.23 -8.57 19.38
N ASN A 460 -8.54 -7.45 19.38
CA ASN A 460 -9.00 -6.17 18.83
C ASN A 460 -7.75 -5.36 18.46
N SER A 461 -7.63 -4.91 17.22
CA SER A 461 -6.55 -4.03 16.81
C SER A 461 -6.88 -2.63 17.28
N PRO A 462 -6.38 -2.17 18.45
CA PRO A 462 -6.99 -1.07 19.18
C PRO A 462 -6.50 0.30 18.76
N CYS A 463 -7.41 1.28 18.77
CA CYS A 463 -7.10 2.70 18.68
C CYS A 463 -7.86 3.51 19.74
N CYS A 464 -7.62 4.79 19.71
CA CYS A 464 -8.54 5.81 20.22
C CYS A 464 -8.86 5.66 21.70
N GLY A 465 -7.87 5.23 22.50
CA GLY A 465 -8.00 5.06 23.94
C GLY A 465 -8.78 3.81 24.37
N ARG A 466 -8.87 2.79 23.52
CA ARG A 466 -9.33 1.46 23.83
C ARG A 466 -8.13 0.52 23.89
N GLY A 467 -8.28 -0.61 24.60
CA GLY A 467 -7.17 -1.53 24.82
C GLY A 467 -7.55 -2.99 24.58
N HIS A 468 -6.55 -3.83 24.70
CA HIS A 468 -6.70 -5.28 24.63
C HIS A 468 -7.40 -5.89 25.83
N THR A 469 -8.02 -7.03 25.59
CA THR A 469 -8.47 -7.98 26.63
C THR A 469 -7.48 -9.15 26.70
N VAL A 470 -7.78 -10.27 26.05
CA VAL A 470 -6.89 -11.43 25.92
C VAL A 470 -6.40 -11.47 24.49
N THR A 471 -5.11 -11.32 24.29
CA THR A 471 -4.48 -11.24 22.96
C THR A 471 -3.12 -11.90 22.96
N ASP A 472 -2.65 -12.35 21.79
CA ASP A 472 -1.28 -12.81 21.60
C ASP A 472 -0.30 -11.69 21.18
N LEU A 473 -0.80 -10.55 20.73
CA LEU A 473 -0.02 -9.38 20.33
C LEU A 473 -0.42 -8.17 21.16
N ASN A 474 0.52 -7.36 21.63
CA ASN A 474 0.23 -6.03 22.15
C ASN A 474 0.41 -5.04 21.02
N SER A 475 -0.64 -4.86 20.23
CA SER A 475 -0.69 -4.01 19.06
C SER A 475 -1.38 -2.68 19.34
N TRP A 476 -1.13 -1.68 18.52
CA TRP A 476 -1.83 -0.39 18.62
C TRP A 476 -1.79 0.37 17.31
N HIS A 477 -2.72 1.33 17.15
CA HIS A 477 -2.77 2.28 16.03
C HIS A 477 -2.41 3.68 16.52
N ASP A 478 -1.52 4.35 15.80
CA ASP A 478 -1.24 5.77 15.96
C ASP A 478 -0.88 6.41 14.62
N TYR A 479 -1.50 7.54 14.31
CA TYR A 479 -1.31 8.29 13.08
C TYR A 479 -0.58 9.60 13.39
N LEU A 480 0.71 9.48 13.71
CA LEU A 480 1.55 10.59 14.10
C LEU A 480 2.41 11.08 12.94
N PRO A 481 2.73 12.40 12.90
CA PRO A 481 3.78 12.91 12.03
C PRO A 481 5.12 12.24 12.30
N GLY A 482 5.91 12.00 11.25
CA GLY A 482 7.17 11.26 11.34
C GLY A 482 8.12 11.73 12.45
N TRP A 483 8.24 13.05 12.67
CA TRP A 483 9.11 13.61 13.71
C TRP A 483 8.67 13.36 15.16
N LYS A 484 7.42 12.92 15.39
CA LYS A 484 6.92 12.60 16.74
C LYS A 484 7.18 11.16 17.14
N TRP A 485 7.49 10.29 16.20
CA TRP A 485 7.61 8.85 16.44
C TRP A 485 8.72 8.51 17.43
N GLU A 486 9.89 9.15 17.37
CA GLU A 486 10.99 8.85 18.27
C GLU A 486 10.57 8.97 19.74
N GLN A 487 10.07 10.15 20.12
CA GLN A 487 9.62 10.41 21.50
C GLN A 487 8.44 9.53 21.92
N HIS A 488 7.54 9.24 20.97
CA HIS A 488 6.39 8.40 21.23
C HIS A 488 6.80 6.96 21.54
N LEU A 489 7.72 6.41 20.75
CA LEU A 489 8.22 5.05 20.94
C LEU A 489 9.11 4.92 22.18
N ASP A 490 9.86 5.95 22.58
CA ASP A 490 10.52 6.03 23.88
C ASP A 490 9.49 5.85 25.02
N THR A 491 8.41 6.63 24.98
CA THR A 491 7.32 6.59 25.98
C THR A 491 6.66 5.20 26.04
N ILE A 492 6.37 4.59 24.91
CA ILE A 492 5.80 3.23 24.82
C ILE A 492 6.80 2.22 25.40
N SER A 493 8.07 2.32 25.00
CA SER A 493 9.12 1.42 25.45
C SER A 493 9.32 1.44 26.97
N ASP A 494 9.24 2.62 27.57
CA ASP A 494 9.34 2.79 29.04
C ASP A 494 8.08 2.30 29.78
N SER A 495 6.91 2.43 29.14
CA SER A 495 5.62 2.10 29.75
C SER A 495 5.30 0.60 29.72
N THR A 496 5.95 -0.19 28.86
CA THR A 496 5.58 -1.58 28.57
C THR A 496 6.55 -2.57 29.21
N ARG A 497 6.01 -3.54 29.93
CA ARG A 497 6.70 -4.68 30.56
C ARG A 497 5.68 -5.71 31.03
N THR A 498 6.10 -6.89 31.37
CA THR A 498 5.21 -7.87 32.03
C THR A 498 4.50 -7.25 33.24
N GLY A 499 3.18 -7.38 33.28
CA GLY A 499 2.30 -6.77 34.28
C GLY A 499 1.91 -5.31 34.01
N SER A 500 2.37 -4.70 32.91
CA SER A 500 1.94 -3.35 32.51
C SER A 500 0.47 -3.34 32.07
N PRO A 501 -0.32 -2.35 32.51
CA PRO A 501 -1.68 -2.14 32.01
C PRO A 501 -1.70 -1.30 30.71
N TRP A 502 -0.54 -0.86 30.21
CA TRP A 502 -0.50 -0.05 29.01
C TRP A 502 -1.13 -0.78 27.82
N ASN A 503 -2.06 -0.12 27.15
CA ASN A 503 -2.83 -0.64 26.02
C ASN A 503 -3.70 -1.87 26.35
N PHE A 504 -4.07 -2.05 27.63
CA PHE A 504 -4.98 -3.09 28.08
C PHE A 504 -6.18 -2.50 28.81
N GLU A 505 -7.33 -3.11 28.64
CA GLU A 505 -8.53 -2.76 29.39
C GLU A 505 -8.37 -3.09 30.88
N ARG A 506 -9.18 -2.45 31.71
CA ARG A 506 -9.09 -2.61 33.16
C ARG A 506 -9.24 -4.09 33.58
N GLY A 507 -8.24 -4.60 34.28
CA GLY A 507 -8.19 -6.00 34.73
C GLY A 507 -7.36 -6.91 33.84
N TYR A 508 -6.84 -6.40 32.74
CA TYR A 508 -5.92 -7.11 31.87
C TYR A 508 -4.55 -6.43 31.88
N THR A 509 -3.51 -7.17 31.61
CA THR A 509 -2.12 -6.67 31.61
C THR A 509 -1.27 -7.43 30.60
N GLN A 510 -0.21 -6.81 30.16
CA GLN A 510 0.80 -7.43 29.32
C GLN A 510 1.46 -8.63 30.02
N SER A 511 1.66 -9.71 29.28
CA SER A 511 2.44 -10.87 29.68
C SER A 511 3.68 -11.00 28.79
N ARG A 512 3.66 -11.87 27.79
CA ARG A 512 4.72 -12.09 26.80
C ARG A 512 4.32 -11.68 25.38
N GLN A 513 3.33 -10.82 25.25
CA GLN A 513 2.90 -10.36 23.93
C GLN A 513 4.03 -9.55 23.26
N PRO A 514 4.44 -9.89 22.03
CA PRO A 514 5.26 -9.02 21.22
C PRO A 514 4.60 -7.66 21.02
N MET A 515 5.39 -6.59 21.08
CA MET A 515 4.94 -5.23 20.79
C MET A 515 4.93 -5.02 19.29
N PHE A 516 3.80 -4.60 18.74
CA PHE A 516 3.64 -4.43 17.31
C PHE A 516 2.72 -3.24 16.99
N ASN A 517 3.23 -2.24 16.27
CA ASN A 517 2.35 -1.20 15.74
C ASN A 517 1.53 -1.77 14.58
N SER A 518 0.21 -1.89 14.73
CA SER A 518 -0.67 -2.54 13.77
C SER A 518 -1.35 -1.61 12.78
N GLU A 519 -1.18 -0.29 12.95
CA GLU A 519 -1.45 0.73 11.92
C GLU A 519 -0.69 2.02 12.25
N PHE A 520 0.05 2.53 11.28
CA PHE A 520 0.57 3.88 11.28
C PHE A 520 0.61 4.42 9.87
N GLY A 521 0.73 5.73 9.77
CA GLY A 521 0.81 6.43 8.50
C GLY A 521 0.37 7.86 8.71
N ASN A 522 0.10 8.56 7.64
CA ASN A 522 -0.34 9.94 7.72
C ASN A 522 -1.55 10.19 6.82
N VAL A 523 -2.58 9.33 6.96
CA VAL A 523 -3.83 9.40 6.18
C VAL A 523 -4.52 10.74 6.32
N TRP A 524 -4.40 11.36 7.49
CA TRP A 524 -5.03 12.64 7.80
C TRP A 524 -4.11 13.84 7.70
N GLY A 525 -2.80 13.63 7.52
CA GLY A 525 -1.80 14.68 7.61
C GLY A 525 -1.67 15.28 9.01
N TYR A 526 -0.92 16.37 9.13
CA TYR A 526 -0.67 17.04 10.41
C TYR A 526 -1.85 17.87 10.90
N THR A 527 -2.69 18.32 10.00
CA THR A 527 -3.88 19.15 10.28
C THR A 527 -5.19 18.40 10.03
N GLY A 528 -5.14 17.07 9.95
CA GLY A 528 -6.25 16.22 9.59
C GLY A 528 -6.41 16.00 8.09
N SER A 529 -5.35 16.23 7.32
CA SER A 529 -5.30 16.01 5.88
C SER A 529 -4.00 15.35 5.45
N SER A 530 -4.07 14.26 4.74
CA SER A 530 -2.91 13.58 4.17
C SER A 530 -2.21 14.40 3.09
N GLY A 531 -2.90 15.36 2.47
CA GLY A 531 -2.34 16.25 1.46
C GLY A 531 -1.36 17.28 1.98
N ASP A 532 -1.29 17.50 3.29
CA ASP A 532 -0.39 18.47 3.92
C ASP A 532 1.03 17.93 4.13
N VAL A 533 1.27 16.67 3.86
CA VAL A 533 2.50 15.96 4.25
C VAL A 533 3.08 15.19 3.08
N ASP A 534 4.39 15.20 2.99
CA ASP A 534 5.13 14.26 2.13
C ASP A 534 5.18 12.88 2.79
N TRP A 535 4.45 11.93 2.23
CA TRP A 535 4.37 10.59 2.78
C TRP A 535 5.73 9.89 2.89
N SER A 536 6.64 10.08 1.94
CA SER A 536 7.93 9.37 1.91
C SER A 536 8.92 9.87 2.95
N TRP A 537 8.93 11.18 3.27
CA TRP A 537 9.74 11.74 4.34
C TRP A 537 9.23 11.35 5.72
N ASP A 538 7.93 11.47 5.88
CA ASP A 538 7.24 11.10 7.11
C ASP A 538 7.43 9.62 7.41
N TYR A 539 7.27 8.80 6.39
CA TYR A 539 7.52 7.36 6.44
C TYR A 539 8.97 7.03 6.80
N HIS A 540 9.94 7.67 6.16
CA HIS A 540 11.36 7.46 6.43
C HIS A 540 11.73 7.79 7.89
N LEU A 541 11.22 8.92 8.43
CA LEU A 541 11.42 9.28 9.83
C LEU A 541 10.82 8.25 10.78
N ALA A 542 9.59 7.80 10.50
CA ALA A 542 8.91 6.79 11.30
C ALA A 542 9.68 5.45 11.30
N VAL A 543 10.10 4.97 10.13
CA VAL A 543 10.88 3.73 10.01
C VAL A 543 12.20 3.83 10.76
N ASN A 544 12.93 4.94 10.64
CA ASN A 544 14.15 5.18 11.42
C ASN A 544 13.88 5.09 12.93
N ALA A 545 12.77 5.65 13.40
CA ALA A 545 12.39 5.58 14.81
C ALA A 545 12.06 4.13 15.23
N PHE A 546 11.24 3.41 14.47
CA PHE A 546 10.93 2.00 14.75
C PHE A 546 12.20 1.14 14.83
N ARG A 547 13.14 1.34 13.91
CA ARG A 547 14.39 0.57 13.87
C ARG A 547 15.34 0.86 15.03
N ARG A 548 15.20 2.02 15.68
CA ARG A 548 15.95 2.36 16.90
C ARG A 548 15.34 1.80 18.19
N HIS A 549 14.13 1.25 18.11
CA HIS A 549 13.40 0.71 19.26
C HIS A 549 13.29 -0.83 19.20
N PRO A 550 14.31 -1.57 19.65
CA PRO A 550 14.35 -3.03 19.53
C PRO A 550 13.26 -3.77 20.30
N LYS A 551 12.55 -3.06 21.19
CA LYS A 551 11.40 -3.62 21.91
C LYS A 551 10.20 -3.92 20.99
N LEU A 552 10.17 -3.27 19.84
CA LEU A 552 9.11 -3.46 18.86
C LEU A 552 9.48 -4.60 17.91
N SER A 553 8.58 -5.57 17.77
CA SER A 553 8.75 -6.70 16.85
C SER A 553 8.36 -6.35 15.40
N GLY A 554 7.92 -5.11 15.16
CA GLY A 554 7.60 -4.64 13.83
C GLY A 554 6.55 -3.53 13.79
N TRP A 555 6.12 -3.24 12.59
CA TRP A 555 5.15 -2.21 12.26
C TRP A 555 4.33 -2.57 11.01
N LEU A 556 3.20 -1.89 10.87
CA LEU A 556 2.30 -2.00 9.73
C LEU A 556 1.91 -0.61 9.23
N TYR A 557 2.27 -0.30 8.00
CA TYR A 557 1.97 0.99 7.38
C TYR A 557 0.60 0.99 6.69
N THR A 558 -0.18 2.01 6.94
CA THR A 558 -1.41 2.31 6.21
C THR A 558 -1.07 3.30 5.10
N GLU A 559 -0.96 2.92 3.77
CA GLU A 559 -1.42 1.62 3.28
C GLU A 559 -0.64 1.12 2.05
N LEU A 560 -1.03 -0.02 1.48
CA LEU A 560 -0.37 -0.59 0.29
C LEU A 560 -0.67 0.25 -0.96
N ASP A 561 -1.94 0.41 -1.30
CA ASP A 561 -2.42 1.15 -2.46
C ASP A 561 -3.35 2.28 -2.02
N ASP A 562 -3.34 3.40 -2.73
CA ASP A 562 -4.33 4.46 -2.53
C ASP A 562 -5.75 3.93 -2.71
N VAL A 563 -6.65 4.36 -1.85
CA VAL A 563 -8.07 4.01 -1.94
C VAL A 563 -8.96 5.21 -1.65
N ILE A 564 -9.92 5.48 -2.52
CA ILE A 564 -10.89 6.57 -2.43
C ILE A 564 -10.24 7.91 -2.03
N ASN A 565 -10.18 8.26 -0.76
CA ASN A 565 -9.62 9.50 -0.22
C ASN A 565 -8.58 9.26 0.89
N GLU A 566 -7.99 8.09 0.92
CA GLU A 566 -6.73 7.79 1.59
C GLU A 566 -5.64 7.70 0.51
N TRP A 567 -4.69 8.64 0.51
CA TRP A 567 -3.77 8.87 -0.62
C TRP A 567 -2.30 8.71 -0.24
N ASN A 568 -2.03 8.03 0.85
CA ASN A 568 -0.68 7.78 1.36
C ASN A 568 -0.17 6.37 1.08
N GLY A 569 -0.82 5.61 0.19
CA GLY A 569 -0.35 4.31 -0.26
C GLY A 569 1.04 4.38 -0.89
N TYR A 570 1.80 3.28 -0.86
CA TYR A 570 3.05 3.15 -1.61
C TYR A 570 2.80 3.24 -3.12
N TRP A 571 1.64 2.78 -3.56
CA TRP A 571 1.21 2.74 -4.95
C TRP A 571 -0.05 3.59 -5.14
N ARG A 572 -0.25 4.07 -6.35
CA ARG A 572 -1.50 4.76 -6.71
C ARG A 572 -2.67 3.77 -6.75
N ALA A 573 -3.90 4.28 -6.76
CA ALA A 573 -5.11 3.46 -6.88
C ALA A 573 -5.14 2.57 -8.15
N ASP A 574 -4.47 2.99 -9.22
CA ASP A 574 -4.29 2.20 -10.44
C ASP A 574 -3.07 1.26 -10.40
N ARG A 575 -2.42 1.12 -9.24
CA ARG A 575 -1.23 0.30 -8.97
C ARG A 575 0.05 0.78 -9.66
N THR A 576 0.07 1.99 -10.19
CA THR A 576 1.30 2.59 -10.70
C THR A 576 2.16 3.13 -9.55
N GLU A 577 3.48 3.15 -9.76
CA GLU A 577 4.46 3.55 -8.75
C GLU A 577 4.40 5.05 -8.47
N LYS A 578 4.48 5.43 -7.20
CA LYS A 578 4.67 6.81 -6.77
C LYS A 578 6.13 7.19 -6.71
N GLU A 579 6.42 8.44 -7.03
CA GLU A 579 7.75 9.02 -6.90
C GLU A 579 8.08 9.24 -5.41
N THR A 580 9.24 8.78 -4.96
CA THR A 580 9.69 8.92 -3.57
C THR A 580 10.84 9.89 -3.37
N GLY A 581 11.58 10.22 -4.43
CA GLY A 581 12.75 11.12 -4.37
C GLY A 581 13.93 10.64 -3.52
N LEU A 582 13.87 9.47 -2.89
CA LEU A 582 14.92 8.93 -2.03
C LEU A 582 16.27 8.86 -2.74
N GLY A 583 16.28 8.35 -3.99
CA GLY A 583 17.49 8.24 -4.81
C GLY A 583 18.11 9.57 -5.24
N ALA A 584 17.37 10.67 -5.17
CA ALA A 584 17.92 12.00 -5.46
C ALA A 584 18.78 12.54 -4.31
N LEU A 585 18.55 12.09 -3.08
CA LEU A 585 19.31 12.48 -1.90
C LEU A 585 20.39 11.46 -1.54
N ALA A 586 20.09 10.18 -1.67
CA ALA A 586 21.05 9.08 -1.52
C ALA A 586 21.04 8.23 -2.79
N GLU A 587 22.08 8.32 -3.60
CA GLU A 587 22.14 7.69 -4.92
C GLU A 587 21.80 6.21 -4.88
N GLY A 588 20.80 5.79 -5.69
CA GLY A 588 20.31 4.42 -5.77
C GLY A 588 19.45 3.95 -4.59
N MET A 589 19.08 4.82 -3.66
CA MET A 589 18.16 4.49 -2.56
C MET A 589 16.72 4.34 -3.08
N THR A 590 16.04 3.33 -2.59
CA THR A 590 14.63 3.03 -2.87
C THR A 590 13.89 2.71 -1.58
N LEU A 591 12.58 2.47 -1.65
CA LEU A 591 11.79 1.99 -0.49
C LEU A 591 12.35 0.68 0.07
N ARG A 592 12.97 -0.15 -0.76
CA ARG A 592 13.58 -1.41 -0.31
C ARG A 592 14.70 -1.20 0.70
N ASP A 593 15.42 -0.07 0.63
CA ASP A 593 16.45 0.26 1.63
C ASP A 593 15.84 0.56 3.01
N LEU A 594 14.61 1.09 3.05
CA LEU A 594 13.87 1.31 4.30
C LEU A 594 13.38 -0.01 4.92
N HIS A 595 13.21 -1.04 4.11
CA HIS A 595 12.76 -2.37 4.54
C HIS A 595 13.89 -3.40 4.65
N ALA A 596 15.14 -2.97 4.47
CA ALA A 596 16.28 -3.88 4.50
C ALA A 596 16.43 -4.57 5.88
N PRO A 597 16.68 -5.89 5.94
CA PRO A 597 16.94 -6.57 7.21
C PRO A 597 18.22 -6.09 7.90
N MET A 598 19.21 -5.67 7.11
CA MET A 598 20.46 -5.06 7.54
C MET A 598 20.29 -3.54 7.48
N TYR A 599 19.97 -2.88 8.59
CA TYR A 599 19.57 -1.48 8.61
C TYR A 599 20.49 -0.63 9.49
N ILE A 600 20.92 0.51 8.95
CA ILE A 600 21.56 1.58 9.71
C ILE A 600 20.63 2.77 9.75
N ALA A 601 20.12 3.12 10.91
CA ALA A 601 19.45 4.39 11.14
C ALA A 601 20.47 5.49 11.37
N VAL A 602 20.41 6.58 10.61
CA VAL A 602 21.34 7.71 10.70
C VAL A 602 20.60 8.99 11.06
N GLY A 603 21.09 9.68 12.07
CA GLY A 603 20.45 10.87 12.63
C GLY A 603 19.13 10.54 13.35
N THR A 604 18.53 11.53 13.99
CA THR A 604 17.23 11.44 14.67
C THR A 604 16.18 12.36 14.06
N SER A 605 16.56 13.20 13.11
CA SER A 605 15.69 14.18 12.45
C SER A 605 16.19 14.42 11.03
N MET A 606 15.35 15.01 10.20
CA MET A 606 15.70 15.53 8.88
C MET A 606 15.58 17.04 8.88
N GLY A 607 16.44 17.73 8.10
CA GLY A 607 16.50 19.18 8.10
C GLY A 607 16.95 19.74 9.46
N GLU A 608 17.93 19.14 10.09
CA GLU A 608 18.48 19.60 11.35
C GLU A 608 19.31 20.86 11.16
N SER A 609 19.16 21.83 12.09
CA SER A 609 19.91 23.09 12.05
C SER A 609 21.39 22.89 12.38
N ALA A 610 22.26 23.61 11.69
CA ALA A 610 23.70 23.67 11.98
C ALA A 610 24.24 25.07 11.70
N THR A 611 25.39 25.41 12.30
CA THR A 611 26.14 26.63 12.01
C THR A 611 27.34 26.36 11.11
N PRO A 612 27.83 27.34 10.35
CA PRO A 612 29.03 27.18 9.52
C PRO A 612 30.25 26.68 10.31
N GLY A 613 30.88 25.62 9.80
CA GLY A 613 32.03 24.99 10.44
C GLY A 613 31.77 24.19 11.72
N GLN A 614 30.50 24.03 12.11
CA GLN A 614 30.12 23.24 13.29
C GLN A 614 30.46 21.76 13.09
N VAL A 615 31.03 21.13 14.12
CA VAL A 615 31.19 19.68 14.17
C VAL A 615 29.96 19.07 14.80
N LYS A 616 29.22 18.27 14.00
CA LYS A 616 28.06 17.51 14.44
C LYS A 616 28.43 16.08 14.79
N GLN A 617 27.91 15.56 15.91
CA GLN A 617 27.98 14.16 16.28
C GLN A 617 26.63 13.51 15.85
N VAL A 618 26.63 12.88 14.69
CA VAL A 618 25.41 12.31 14.11
C VAL A 618 25.20 10.90 14.66
N PRO A 619 24.11 10.64 15.39
CA PRO A 619 23.83 9.32 15.93
C PRO A 619 23.69 8.27 14.80
N VAL A 620 24.17 7.07 15.09
CA VAL A 620 24.04 5.91 14.21
C VAL A 620 23.59 4.73 15.03
N PHE A 621 22.60 4.00 14.53
CA PHE A 621 22.06 2.82 15.18
C PHE A 621 22.04 1.65 14.20
N ALA A 622 22.63 0.52 14.60
CA ALA A 622 22.55 -0.72 13.85
C ALA A 622 21.32 -1.51 14.26
N SER A 623 20.51 -1.91 13.30
CA SER A 623 19.34 -2.76 13.49
C SER A 623 19.41 -3.91 12.47
N PHE A 624 20.21 -4.95 12.82
CA PHE A 624 20.50 -6.10 11.96
C PHE A 624 19.61 -7.28 12.38
N LEU A 625 18.37 -7.28 11.89
CA LEU A 625 17.32 -8.19 12.31
C LEU A 625 17.28 -9.44 11.41
N THR A 626 18.39 -10.15 11.38
CA THR A 626 18.59 -11.38 10.62
C THR A 626 19.59 -12.29 11.33
N ASP A 627 19.51 -13.60 11.08
CA ASP A 627 20.44 -14.61 11.58
C ASP A 627 21.49 -15.03 10.52
N THR A 628 21.50 -14.38 9.36
CA THR A 628 22.45 -14.72 8.30
C THR A 628 23.89 -14.53 8.76
N ARG A 629 24.75 -15.47 8.40
CA ARG A 629 26.19 -15.36 8.60
C ARG A 629 26.97 -15.16 7.29
N ALA A 630 26.24 -14.93 6.22
CA ALA A 630 26.82 -14.77 4.89
C ALA A 630 27.75 -13.55 4.76
N TYR A 631 27.59 -12.55 5.63
CA TYR A 631 28.36 -11.30 5.59
C TYR A 631 29.69 -11.33 6.37
N GLY A 632 30.07 -12.46 7.01
CA GLY A 632 31.23 -12.52 7.90
C GLY A 632 31.03 -11.74 9.19
N ASP A 633 32.13 -11.32 9.82
CA ASP A 633 32.09 -10.64 11.12
C ASP A 633 32.21 -9.11 11.03
N SER A 634 32.32 -8.57 9.84
CA SER A 634 32.57 -7.13 9.62
C SER A 634 31.91 -6.62 8.35
N LEU A 635 31.30 -5.46 8.47
CA LEU A 635 30.68 -4.67 7.42
C LEU A 635 31.39 -3.34 7.24
N VAL A 636 31.17 -2.66 6.12
CA VAL A 636 31.71 -1.33 5.86
C VAL A 636 30.59 -0.32 5.78
N LEU A 637 30.60 0.69 6.64
CA LEU A 637 29.73 1.86 6.53
C LEU A 637 30.48 2.98 5.82
N ARG A 638 30.11 3.24 4.56
CA ARG A 638 30.53 4.44 3.83
C ARG A 638 29.59 5.58 4.11
N TYR A 639 30.10 6.78 4.20
CA TYR A 639 29.28 7.98 4.37
C TYR A 639 29.89 9.18 3.66
N GLU A 640 29.01 10.02 3.12
CA GLU A 640 29.35 11.21 2.38
C GLU A 640 28.49 12.39 2.82
N LEU A 641 29.12 13.53 3.08
CA LEU A 641 28.44 14.81 3.25
C LEU A 641 28.57 15.59 1.94
N SER A 642 27.46 15.83 1.27
CA SER A 642 27.41 16.66 0.05
C SER A 642 26.20 17.60 0.09
N GLY A 643 26.21 18.67 -0.68
CA GLY A 643 25.07 19.59 -0.69
C GLY A 643 25.30 20.82 -1.53
N TRP A 644 24.41 21.79 -1.38
CA TRP A 644 24.32 22.98 -2.23
C TRP A 644 24.53 24.25 -1.42
N ASN A 645 25.32 25.15 -1.99
CA ASN A 645 25.51 26.48 -1.43
C ASN A 645 24.47 27.49 -1.97
N SER A 646 24.58 28.75 -1.55
CA SER A 646 23.61 29.83 -1.87
C SER A 646 23.54 30.27 -3.34
N ILE A 647 24.29 29.66 -4.24
CA ILE A 647 24.16 29.80 -5.71
C ILE A 647 23.88 28.44 -6.38
N GLY A 648 23.49 27.45 -5.58
CA GLY A 648 23.12 26.11 -6.06
C GLY A 648 24.31 25.34 -6.66
N THR A 649 25.52 25.58 -6.17
CA THR A 649 26.68 24.76 -6.52
C THR A 649 26.74 23.58 -5.57
N ARG A 650 26.73 22.35 -6.12
CA ARG A 650 26.89 21.14 -5.32
C ARG A 650 28.36 20.87 -5.04
N THR A 651 28.68 20.51 -3.79
CA THR A 651 30.04 20.18 -3.33
C THR A 651 29.98 18.96 -2.43
N THR A 652 30.93 18.03 -2.56
CA THR A 652 31.19 16.97 -1.58
C THR A 652 32.21 17.52 -0.57
N TYR A 653 31.79 17.62 0.70
CA TYR A 653 32.59 18.15 1.81
C TYR A 653 33.35 17.07 2.55
N LEU A 654 32.80 15.86 2.58
CA LEU A 654 33.39 14.72 3.28
C LEU A 654 33.03 13.43 2.53
N SER A 655 34.00 12.54 2.36
CA SER A 655 33.76 11.14 1.99
C SER A 655 34.66 10.27 2.85
N SER A 656 34.08 9.29 3.55
CA SER A 656 34.80 8.46 4.51
C SER A 656 34.12 7.09 4.65
N ALA A 657 34.80 6.19 5.38
CA ALA A 657 34.28 4.87 5.68
C ALA A 657 34.80 4.40 7.05
N ARG A 658 34.01 3.53 7.69
CA ARG A 658 34.45 2.81 8.90
C ARG A 658 33.95 1.36 8.88
N SER A 659 34.73 0.48 9.53
CA SER A 659 34.29 -0.90 9.78
C SER A 659 33.24 -0.92 10.89
N ILE A 660 32.27 -1.80 10.76
CA ILE A 660 31.24 -2.11 11.77
C ILE A 660 31.33 -3.60 12.05
N ALA A 661 31.51 -3.99 13.29
CA ALA A 661 31.41 -5.37 13.71
C ALA A 661 29.97 -5.87 13.46
N TYR A 662 29.84 -7.04 12.86
CA TYR A 662 28.56 -7.66 12.61
C TYR A 662 28.35 -8.86 13.52
N ARG A 663 27.16 -8.96 14.07
CA ARG A 663 26.63 -10.17 14.71
C ARG A 663 25.14 -10.29 14.41
N PRO A 664 24.62 -11.52 14.23
CA PRO A 664 23.18 -11.75 14.08
C PRO A 664 22.36 -11.08 15.19
N TRP A 665 21.22 -10.52 14.85
CA TRP A 665 20.28 -9.89 15.78
C TRP A 665 20.86 -8.72 16.57
N MET A 666 21.85 -8.03 15.99
CA MET A 666 22.45 -6.85 16.59
C MET A 666 21.48 -5.66 16.50
N SER A 667 21.12 -5.10 17.65
CA SER A 667 20.27 -3.92 17.75
C SER A 667 20.84 -2.99 18.82
N GLU A 668 21.69 -2.02 18.42
CA GLU A 668 22.41 -1.16 19.33
C GLU A 668 22.89 0.14 18.70
N ALA A 669 23.09 1.16 19.55
CA ALA A 669 23.73 2.41 19.15
C ALA A 669 25.21 2.17 18.85
N LEU A 670 25.68 2.72 17.74
CA LEU A 670 27.08 2.75 17.36
C LEU A 670 27.73 4.08 17.76
N ALA A 671 29.06 4.15 17.74
CA ALA A 671 29.75 5.43 17.87
C ALA A 671 29.21 6.41 16.81
N PRO A 672 28.91 7.67 17.15
CA PRO A 672 28.37 8.65 16.22
C PRO A 672 29.37 8.96 15.09
N LEU A 673 28.84 9.50 13.98
CA LEU A 673 29.65 10.06 12.92
C LEU A 673 30.00 11.51 13.28
N SER A 674 31.30 11.82 13.38
CA SER A 674 31.77 13.20 13.55
C SER A 674 31.88 13.87 12.19
N VAL A 675 31.03 14.87 11.93
CA VAL A 675 30.90 15.50 10.61
C VAL A 675 31.05 17.01 10.75
N THR A 676 32.02 17.59 10.03
CA THR A 676 32.21 19.05 10.00
C THR A 676 31.33 19.65 8.92
N MET A 677 30.46 20.58 9.31
CA MET A 677 29.59 21.30 8.40
C MET A 677 30.35 22.26 7.49
N PRO A 678 29.85 22.63 6.31
CA PRO A 678 30.43 23.69 5.49
C PRO A 678 30.67 24.97 6.25
N SER A 679 31.69 25.74 5.82
CA SER A 679 32.02 27.05 6.40
C SER A 679 31.12 28.20 5.89
N GLU A 680 30.18 27.91 4.98
CA GLU A 680 29.19 28.85 4.42
C GLU A 680 27.77 28.26 4.55
N PRO A 681 26.73 29.10 4.46
CA PRO A 681 25.35 28.65 4.42
C PRO A 681 25.12 27.65 3.30
N ALA A 682 24.50 26.52 3.62
CA ALA A 682 24.33 25.41 2.69
C ALA A 682 23.16 24.51 3.14
N THR A 683 22.59 23.79 2.19
CA THR A 683 21.73 22.63 2.45
C THR A 683 22.55 21.39 2.15
N VAL A 684 22.73 20.50 3.14
CA VAL A 684 23.60 19.32 3.00
C VAL A 684 22.89 18.03 3.35
N VAL A 685 23.29 16.97 2.69
CA VAL A 685 22.84 15.59 2.87
C VAL A 685 24.03 14.77 3.38
N LEU A 686 23.86 14.09 4.50
CA LEU A 686 24.73 13.03 4.94
C LEU A 686 24.13 11.70 4.52
N SER A 687 24.60 11.16 3.41
CA SER A 687 24.21 9.84 2.92
C SER A 687 25.09 8.75 3.51
N THR A 688 24.50 7.57 3.74
CA THR A 688 25.21 6.38 4.23
C THR A 688 24.95 5.20 3.33
N ARG A 689 25.92 4.30 3.21
CA ARG A 689 25.84 3.06 2.48
C ARG A 689 26.52 1.95 3.28
N LEU A 690 25.73 0.94 3.66
CA LEU A 690 26.22 -0.26 4.31
C LEU A 690 26.60 -1.29 3.25
N GLU A 691 27.82 -1.78 3.31
CA GLU A 691 28.37 -2.77 2.37
C GLU A 691 28.87 -4.01 3.12
N ASP A 692 28.78 -5.16 2.46
CA ASP A 692 29.49 -6.36 2.91
C ASP A 692 30.99 -6.31 2.55
N ALA A 693 31.74 -7.34 2.94
CA ALA A 693 33.17 -7.43 2.69
C ALA A 693 33.52 -7.51 1.18
N ALA A 694 32.57 -7.91 0.33
CA ALA A 694 32.74 -7.98 -1.12
C ALA A 694 32.38 -6.64 -1.81
N GLY A 695 31.85 -5.67 -1.06
CA GLY A 695 31.41 -4.36 -1.56
C GLY A 695 29.97 -4.37 -2.09
N ALA A 696 29.19 -5.43 -1.85
CA ALA A 696 27.78 -5.43 -2.19
C ALA A 696 27.00 -4.54 -1.21
N VAL A 697 26.17 -3.68 -1.76
CA VAL A 697 25.38 -2.74 -0.96
C VAL A 697 24.19 -3.44 -0.34
N LEU A 698 24.12 -3.42 0.99
CA LEU A 698 23.07 -4.04 1.78
C LEU A 698 21.94 -3.06 2.12
N GLN A 699 22.28 -1.76 2.30
CA GLN A 699 21.30 -0.74 2.66
C GLN A 699 21.88 0.66 2.41
N ARG A 700 20.99 1.59 2.06
CA ARG A 700 21.28 3.04 1.98
C ARG A 700 20.38 3.81 2.92
N ASN A 701 20.88 4.91 3.43
CA ASN A 701 20.12 5.83 4.26
C ASN A 701 20.68 7.25 4.15
N PHE A 702 19.98 8.23 4.69
CA PHE A 702 20.49 9.59 4.79
C PHE A 702 19.82 10.36 5.92
N THR A 703 20.47 11.46 6.32
CA THR A 703 19.89 12.58 7.07
C THR A 703 20.34 13.88 6.45
N THR A 704 19.67 15.00 6.80
CA THR A 704 19.95 16.28 6.15
C THR A 704 20.15 17.39 7.18
N PHE A 705 20.93 18.40 6.81
CA PHE A 705 21.20 19.58 7.64
C PHE A 705 21.00 20.86 6.84
N VAL A 706 20.53 21.88 7.56
CA VAL A 706 20.46 23.26 7.06
C VAL A 706 21.53 24.06 7.79
N VAL A 707 22.60 24.40 7.10
CA VAL A 707 23.67 25.25 7.64
C VAL A 707 23.23 26.71 7.50
N GLU A 708 22.80 27.27 8.61
CA GLU A 708 22.20 28.61 8.67
C GLU A 708 23.26 29.71 8.58
N GLY A 709 22.88 30.87 8.06
CA GLY A 709 23.71 32.05 8.01
C GLY A 709 23.31 33.02 6.91
N VAL A 710 23.97 34.15 6.83
CA VAL A 710 23.78 35.16 5.79
C VAL A 710 24.65 34.79 4.60
N PRO A 711 24.05 34.50 3.42
CA PRO A 711 24.84 34.19 2.24
C PRO A 711 25.74 35.37 1.83
N PRO A 712 27.02 35.14 1.48
CA PRO A 712 27.91 36.21 1.07
C PRO A 712 27.47 36.85 -0.25
N THR A 713 27.64 38.17 -0.38
CA THR A 713 27.45 38.91 -1.60
C THR A 713 28.61 38.79 -2.57
N GLU A 714 29.80 38.57 -2.04
CA GLU A 714 31.03 38.33 -2.80
C GLU A 714 31.51 36.91 -2.56
N MET A 715 31.77 36.17 -3.60
CA MET A 715 32.21 34.77 -3.48
C MET A 715 33.24 34.37 -4.53
N ARG A 716 33.97 33.32 -4.31
CA ARG A 716 34.80 32.64 -5.28
C ARG A 716 34.07 31.45 -5.88
N LEU A 717 34.04 31.41 -7.21
CA LEU A 717 33.53 30.23 -7.92
C LEU A 717 34.56 29.10 -7.95
N ALA A 718 34.12 27.89 -8.31
CA ALA A 718 34.99 26.71 -8.38
C ALA A 718 36.19 26.88 -9.32
N ASP A 719 36.07 27.71 -10.38
CA ASP A 719 37.13 28.03 -11.30
C ASP A 719 38.07 29.17 -10.84
N GLY A 720 37.87 29.62 -9.59
CA GLY A 720 38.67 30.66 -8.95
C GLY A 720 38.28 32.08 -9.28
N ARG A 721 37.34 32.32 -10.21
CA ARG A 721 36.82 33.67 -10.52
C ARG A 721 36.03 34.21 -9.30
N ARG A 722 36.03 35.55 -9.19
CA ARG A 722 35.16 36.21 -8.20
C ARG A 722 33.79 36.44 -8.82
N ALA A 723 32.76 36.38 -7.99
CA ALA A 723 31.40 36.72 -8.37
C ALA A 723 30.78 37.66 -7.35
N HIS A 724 29.95 38.60 -7.84
CA HIS A 724 29.08 39.41 -7.01
C HIS A 724 27.64 38.93 -7.18
N VAL A 725 26.89 38.73 -6.07
CA VAL A 725 25.55 38.13 -6.10
C VAL A 725 24.54 39.10 -5.52
N VAL A 726 23.52 39.42 -6.33
CA VAL A 726 22.35 40.19 -5.91
C VAL A 726 21.17 39.26 -5.79
N ARG A 727 20.52 39.22 -4.64
CA ARG A 727 19.40 38.32 -4.29
C ARG A 727 18.14 39.14 -4.08
N VAL A 728 16.99 38.56 -4.45
CA VAL A 728 15.66 39.08 -4.11
C VAL A 728 14.81 37.90 -3.61
N THR A 729 13.89 38.14 -2.71
CA THR A 729 12.96 37.07 -2.26
C THR A 729 11.96 36.72 -3.37
N PRO A 730 11.35 35.54 -3.37
CA PRO A 730 10.32 35.18 -4.34
C PRO A 730 9.15 36.17 -4.38
N ALA A 731 8.78 36.75 -3.26
CA ALA A 731 7.72 37.75 -3.13
C ALA A 731 8.10 39.17 -3.61
N ALA A 732 9.38 39.42 -3.95
CA ALA A 732 9.84 40.73 -4.37
C ALA A 732 9.64 40.98 -5.87
N TYR A 733 8.68 40.34 -6.51
CA TYR A 733 8.28 40.65 -7.89
C TYR A 733 7.67 42.07 -7.94
N SER A 734 7.93 42.74 -9.03
CA SER A 734 7.43 44.10 -9.29
C SER A 734 6.08 44.11 -10.03
N ALA A 735 5.80 43.07 -10.77
CA ALA A 735 4.54 42.85 -11.46
C ALA A 735 4.23 41.33 -11.57
N GLU A 736 2.94 41.01 -11.58
CA GLU A 736 2.44 39.65 -11.78
C GLU A 736 1.04 39.65 -12.39
N GLN A 737 0.69 38.61 -13.12
CA GLN A 737 -0.64 38.33 -13.60
C GLN A 737 -0.81 36.84 -13.85
N TRP A 738 -1.85 36.23 -13.30
CA TRP A 738 -2.14 34.80 -13.47
C TRP A 738 -3.61 34.56 -13.78
N SER A 739 -3.89 33.67 -14.73
CA SER A 739 -5.26 33.43 -15.20
C SER A 739 -6.15 32.69 -14.19
N ALA A 740 -5.58 31.93 -13.27
CA ALA A 740 -6.33 31.17 -12.29
C ALA A 740 -6.16 31.70 -10.86
N LYS A 741 -4.95 31.76 -10.31
CA LYS A 741 -4.70 32.20 -8.93
C LYS A 741 -3.23 32.55 -8.72
N THR A 742 -2.99 33.54 -7.84
CA THR A 742 -1.68 33.84 -7.25
C THR A 742 -1.77 33.69 -5.74
N TRP A 743 -0.79 33.02 -5.12
CA TRP A 743 -0.71 32.89 -3.64
C TRP A 743 0.71 32.60 -3.17
N SER A 744 0.97 32.94 -1.91
CA SER A 744 2.25 32.66 -1.25
C SER A 744 2.15 31.53 -0.24
N VAL A 745 3.29 30.90 0.05
CA VAL A 745 3.46 29.95 1.14
C VAL A 745 4.44 30.54 2.13
N LEU A 746 4.13 30.46 3.45
CA LEU A 746 4.96 30.95 4.56
C LEU A 746 5.50 32.37 4.32
N ASP A 747 4.59 33.33 4.21
CA ASP A 747 4.87 34.75 4.07
C ASP A 747 5.84 35.11 2.92
N GLY A 748 5.71 34.39 1.81
CA GLY A 748 6.47 34.66 0.59
C GLY A 748 7.76 33.87 0.43
N LEU A 749 8.02 32.85 1.25
CA LEU A 749 9.15 31.94 1.02
C LEU A 749 9.03 31.14 -0.28
N LYS A 750 7.79 30.93 -0.73
CA LYS A 750 7.45 30.40 -2.07
C LYS A 750 6.30 31.21 -2.65
N MET A 751 6.36 31.55 -3.93
CA MET A 751 5.28 32.19 -4.68
C MET A 751 4.73 31.25 -5.74
N ASN A 752 3.42 31.17 -5.83
CA ASN A 752 2.72 30.31 -6.78
C ASN A 752 1.82 31.14 -7.70
N GLY A 753 1.87 30.83 -8.99
CA GLY A 753 0.96 31.33 -10.01
C GLY A 753 0.38 30.15 -10.80
N ALA A 754 -0.93 29.95 -10.77
CA ALA A 754 -1.61 28.89 -11.50
C ALA A 754 -2.25 29.36 -12.79
N GLY A 755 -2.21 28.50 -13.82
CA GLY A 755 -2.68 28.83 -15.15
C GLY A 755 -1.59 29.47 -16.01
N SER A 756 -1.99 30.26 -17.02
CA SER A 756 -1.07 31.12 -17.79
C SER A 756 -0.85 32.43 -17.08
N GLY A 757 0.33 33.04 -17.27
CA GLY A 757 0.67 34.32 -16.64
C GLY A 757 2.15 34.53 -16.48
N PHE A 758 2.54 35.43 -15.61
CA PHE A 758 3.94 35.78 -15.41
C PHE A 758 4.24 36.30 -14.00
N PHE A 759 5.53 36.19 -13.60
CA PHE A 759 6.18 37.01 -12.58
C PHE A 759 7.26 37.88 -13.22
N GLU A 760 7.39 39.14 -12.81
CA GLU A 760 8.42 40.03 -13.26
C GLU A 760 9.20 40.65 -12.09
N TYR A 761 10.52 40.53 -12.13
CA TYR A 761 11.44 41.01 -11.08
C TYR A 761 12.28 42.14 -11.61
N HIS A 762 12.40 43.22 -10.83
CA HIS A 762 13.33 44.31 -11.06
C HIS A 762 14.48 44.21 -10.04
N ILE A 763 15.60 43.68 -10.48
CA ILE A 763 16.77 43.43 -9.64
C ILE A 763 17.79 44.57 -9.86
N PRO A 764 18.16 45.35 -8.81
CA PRO A 764 19.05 46.49 -8.99
C PRO A 764 20.44 46.07 -9.42
N TRP A 765 21.04 46.85 -10.35
CA TRP A 765 22.45 46.69 -10.69
C TRP A 765 23.31 47.16 -9.51
N PRO A 766 24.40 46.43 -9.13
CA PRO A 766 25.26 46.85 -8.03
C PRO A 766 25.93 48.18 -8.26
N ARG A 767 25.75 49.14 -7.36
CA ARG A 767 26.25 50.53 -7.54
C ARG A 767 27.75 50.64 -7.80
N ASN A 768 28.54 49.73 -7.24
CA ASN A 768 30.00 49.71 -7.32
C ASN A 768 30.53 48.80 -8.43
N LEU A 769 29.65 48.24 -9.27
CA LEU A 769 30.03 47.32 -10.31
C LEU A 769 29.93 48.02 -11.71
N ARG A 770 31.04 48.22 -12.39
CA ARG A 770 31.01 48.70 -13.75
C ARG A 770 30.77 47.59 -14.74
N ARG A 771 30.06 47.82 -15.84
CA ARG A 771 29.82 46.81 -16.89
C ARG A 771 31.12 46.19 -17.40
N THR A 772 32.21 46.99 -17.50
CA THR A 772 33.53 46.50 -17.92
C THR A 772 34.18 45.51 -16.97
N ASP A 773 33.77 45.48 -15.73
CA ASP A 773 34.31 44.57 -14.74
C ASP A 773 33.64 43.18 -14.79
N VAL A 774 32.50 43.06 -15.49
CA VAL A 774 31.65 41.87 -15.59
C VAL A 774 31.96 41.09 -16.88
N ALA A 775 32.42 39.86 -16.73
CA ALA A 775 32.64 38.94 -17.83
C ALA A 775 31.32 38.37 -18.37
N GLU A 776 30.51 37.90 -17.46
CA GLU A 776 29.20 37.30 -17.73
C GLU A 776 28.30 37.44 -16.49
N ALA A 777 26.98 37.28 -16.71
CA ALA A 777 26.04 37.21 -15.60
C ALA A 777 25.03 36.08 -15.82
N VAL A 778 24.57 35.48 -14.73
CA VAL A 778 23.63 34.34 -14.72
C VAL A 778 22.51 34.68 -13.78
N PHE A 779 21.27 34.53 -14.21
CA PHE A 779 20.11 34.53 -13.32
C PHE A 779 19.90 33.10 -12.83
N ILE A 780 19.80 32.94 -11.52
CA ILE A 780 19.57 31.64 -10.82
C ILE A 780 18.25 31.71 -10.12
N VAL A 781 17.42 30.72 -10.36
CA VAL A 781 16.11 30.57 -9.72
C VAL A 781 15.75 29.11 -9.56
N GLN A 782 15.15 28.77 -8.43
CA GLN A 782 14.48 27.48 -8.26
C GLN A 782 13.01 27.67 -8.65
N ALA A 783 12.53 26.86 -9.61
CA ALA A 783 11.18 26.98 -10.16
C ALA A 783 10.56 25.61 -10.46
N SER A 784 9.24 25.52 -10.40
CA SER A 784 8.47 24.33 -10.83
C SER A 784 7.21 24.73 -11.58
N ALA A 785 6.61 23.83 -12.32
CA ALA A 785 5.21 23.94 -12.67
C ALA A 785 4.35 24.00 -11.40
N LYS A 786 3.15 24.59 -11.48
CA LYS A 786 2.24 24.69 -10.35
C LYS A 786 0.77 24.72 -10.75
N ARG A 787 0.10 23.59 -10.61
CA ARG A 787 -1.34 23.49 -10.78
C ARG A 787 -2.09 23.83 -9.49
N LEU A 788 -3.39 24.10 -9.60
CA LEU A 788 -4.29 24.21 -8.46
C LEU A 788 -4.70 22.80 -7.99
N LEU A 789 -4.13 22.36 -6.90
CA LEU A 789 -4.57 21.15 -6.21
C LEU A 789 -5.84 21.42 -5.39
N GLY A 790 -6.53 20.40 -4.94
CA GLY A 790 -7.72 20.50 -4.12
C GLY A 790 -7.51 21.39 -2.87
N LYS A 791 -6.36 21.24 -2.20
CA LYS A 791 -5.98 22.06 -1.02
C LYS A 791 -5.72 23.54 -1.31
N ASP A 792 -5.39 23.90 -2.56
CA ASP A 792 -5.08 25.29 -2.97
C ASP A 792 -6.32 26.07 -3.40
N ARG A 793 -7.49 25.43 -3.50
CA ARG A 793 -8.76 26.04 -3.92
C ARG A 793 -9.41 26.81 -2.79
N ASP A 794 -10.00 27.96 -3.11
CA ASP A 794 -10.68 28.81 -2.12
C ASP A 794 -12.08 28.29 -1.72
N THR A 795 -12.63 27.38 -2.50
CA THR A 795 -13.93 26.77 -2.20
C THR A 795 -13.79 25.82 -1.03
N THR A 796 -14.39 26.22 0.09
CA THR A 796 -14.53 25.43 1.32
C THR A 796 -15.55 24.30 1.17
N ALA A 797 -15.71 23.69 0.03
CA ALA A 797 -16.41 22.42 -0.05
C ALA A 797 -15.62 21.46 0.84
N ARG A 798 -16.02 21.38 2.08
CA ARG A 798 -15.60 20.30 2.98
C ARG A 798 -16.25 19.04 2.45
N ASP A 799 -15.58 18.42 1.49
CA ASP A 799 -15.90 17.05 1.12
C ASP A 799 -15.39 16.07 2.17
N ASN A 800 -15.75 16.35 3.39
CA ASN A 800 -15.65 15.46 4.50
C ASN A 800 -16.93 14.62 4.56
N GLY A 801 -17.40 14.12 3.41
CA GLY A 801 -18.30 12.99 3.45
C GLY A 801 -17.61 11.89 4.24
N ASP A 802 -18.37 11.16 5.05
CA ASP A 802 -17.83 9.97 5.70
C ASP A 802 -17.40 8.98 4.60
N TYR A 803 -16.09 9.00 4.26
CA TYR A 803 -15.54 8.14 3.22
C TYR A 803 -15.68 6.66 3.57
N MET A 804 -15.76 6.32 4.84
CA MET A 804 -16.05 4.97 5.30
C MET A 804 -17.45 4.51 4.90
N ARG A 805 -18.34 5.48 4.60
CA ARG A 805 -19.71 5.27 4.15
C ARG A 805 -19.98 5.74 2.72
N GLY A 806 -18.92 5.89 1.93
CA GLY A 806 -19.02 6.21 0.50
C GLY A 806 -19.25 7.69 0.18
N GLY A 807 -18.92 8.60 1.11
CA GLY A 807 -19.13 10.04 0.95
C GLY A 807 -17.94 10.87 0.48
N GLY A 808 -16.78 10.27 0.19
CA GLY A 808 -15.56 10.99 -0.18
C GLY A 808 -15.49 11.41 -1.65
N LEU A 809 -14.73 12.49 -1.95
CA LEU A 809 -14.34 12.85 -3.31
C LEU A 809 -13.27 11.89 -3.84
N GLN A 810 -13.61 11.17 -4.89
CA GLN A 810 -12.70 10.22 -5.54
C GLN A 810 -11.71 10.87 -6.52
N ASP A 811 -11.95 12.14 -6.92
CA ASP A 811 -11.07 12.85 -7.84
C ASP A 811 -9.89 13.47 -7.08
N PRO A 812 -8.64 12.96 -7.25
CA PRO A 812 -7.47 13.48 -6.54
C PRO A 812 -7.20 14.96 -6.82
N GLY A 813 -7.57 15.45 -8.01
CA GLY A 813 -7.39 16.86 -8.38
C GLY A 813 -8.29 17.82 -7.61
N LYS A 814 -9.33 17.32 -6.98
CA LYS A 814 -10.30 18.10 -6.18
C LYS A 814 -10.25 17.78 -4.70
N ASN A 815 -9.78 16.60 -4.32
CA ASN A 815 -9.70 16.16 -2.94
C ASN A 815 -8.55 16.91 -2.22
N ARG A 816 -8.84 17.48 -1.05
CA ARG A 816 -7.86 18.23 -0.26
C ARG A 816 -6.80 17.34 0.39
N ASN A 817 -7.08 16.05 0.54
CA ASN A 817 -6.19 15.08 1.15
C ASN A 817 -5.21 14.44 0.16
N ALA A 818 -5.43 14.63 -1.15
CA ALA A 818 -4.57 14.02 -2.15
C ALA A 818 -3.18 14.69 -2.21
N TYR A 819 -2.15 13.87 -2.28
CA TYR A 819 -0.80 14.32 -2.57
C TYR A 819 -0.65 14.71 -4.06
N PRO A 820 0.32 15.57 -4.41
CA PRO A 820 0.61 15.89 -5.81
C PRO A 820 0.87 14.66 -6.67
N MET A 821 1.57 13.64 -6.13
CA MET A 821 1.92 12.41 -6.84
C MET A 821 0.78 11.37 -6.92
N THR A 822 -0.37 11.62 -6.33
CA THR A 822 -1.51 10.69 -6.34
C THR A 822 -2.15 10.56 -7.72
N GLY A 823 -2.24 11.67 -8.46
CA GLY A 823 -2.77 11.67 -9.82
C GLY A 823 -1.72 11.27 -10.85
N THR A 824 -2.16 10.60 -11.92
CA THR A 824 -1.31 10.23 -13.06
C THR A 824 -1.24 11.29 -14.14
N VAL A 825 -2.14 12.28 -14.11
CA VAL A 825 -2.19 13.37 -15.11
C VAL A 825 -1.08 14.36 -14.82
N LYS A 826 -0.21 14.59 -15.81
CA LYS A 826 0.92 15.54 -15.72
C LYS A 826 0.51 16.93 -16.17
N PHE A 827 1.06 17.95 -15.53
CA PHE A 827 0.76 19.37 -15.77
C PHE A 827 2.06 20.15 -16.02
N PRO A 828 2.77 19.90 -17.12
CA PRO A 828 4.01 20.59 -17.41
C PRO A 828 3.79 22.07 -17.73
N SER A 829 4.84 22.88 -17.55
CA SER A 829 4.88 24.28 -17.94
C SER A 829 6.05 24.54 -18.85
N ALA A 830 5.80 25.31 -19.90
CA ALA A 830 6.85 25.90 -20.75
C ALA A 830 7.05 27.36 -20.34
N VAL A 831 8.16 27.64 -19.69
CA VAL A 831 8.49 28.97 -19.17
C VAL A 831 9.37 29.73 -20.17
N VAL A 832 8.91 30.87 -20.65
CA VAL A 832 9.68 31.80 -21.47
C VAL A 832 10.34 32.83 -20.56
N VAL A 833 11.65 32.94 -20.60
CA VAL A 833 12.39 33.90 -19.78
C VAL A 833 12.90 35.04 -20.67
N ARG A 834 12.53 36.26 -20.31
CA ARG A 834 13.03 37.49 -20.94
C ARG A 834 13.82 38.31 -19.93
N ILE A 835 14.94 38.85 -20.37
CA ILE A 835 15.80 39.70 -19.53
C ILE A 835 16.00 41.04 -20.24
N ASN A 836 15.56 42.13 -19.63
CA ASN A 836 15.52 43.47 -20.20
C ASN A 836 14.90 43.50 -21.63
N GLY A 837 13.86 42.67 -21.83
CA GLY A 837 13.15 42.53 -23.10
C GLY A 837 13.73 41.48 -24.07
N GLU A 838 14.99 41.05 -23.92
CA GLU A 838 15.64 40.05 -24.74
C GLU A 838 15.24 38.65 -24.33
N LEU A 839 15.04 37.73 -25.28
CA LEU A 839 14.77 36.31 -24.98
C LEU A 839 16.05 35.67 -24.42
N ALA A 840 16.00 35.24 -23.17
CA ALA A 840 17.09 34.54 -22.50
C ALA A 840 16.98 33.02 -22.63
N GLY A 841 15.76 32.47 -22.79
CA GLY A 841 15.54 31.07 -23.03
C GLY A 841 14.10 30.60 -22.87
N ARG A 842 13.88 29.32 -23.16
CA ARG A 842 12.65 28.57 -22.85
C ARG A 842 13.05 27.35 -22.02
N TYR A 843 12.28 27.08 -20.99
CA TYR A 843 12.55 26.03 -20.02
C TYR A 843 11.28 25.23 -19.83
N ASP A 844 11.36 23.91 -20.02
CA ASP A 844 10.24 23.01 -19.81
C ASP A 844 10.36 22.44 -18.39
N LEU A 845 9.38 22.75 -17.57
CA LEU A 845 9.20 22.18 -16.25
C LEU A 845 8.22 21.02 -16.35
N ALA A 846 8.66 19.83 -16.00
CA ALA A 846 7.98 18.58 -16.34
C ALA A 846 6.59 18.44 -15.72
N ASP A 847 6.42 18.84 -14.48
CA ASP A 847 5.15 18.79 -13.73
C ASP A 847 5.28 19.61 -12.45
N ASP A 848 4.18 19.77 -11.70
CA ASP A 848 4.25 20.17 -10.30
C ASP A 848 4.98 19.05 -9.56
N PRO A 849 6.20 19.29 -9.05
CA PRO A 849 7.05 18.23 -8.61
C PRO A 849 6.51 17.55 -7.36
N ALA A 850 6.85 16.30 -7.20
CA ALA A 850 6.64 15.60 -5.96
C ALA A 850 7.38 16.34 -4.84
N ASP A 851 6.66 16.73 -3.82
CA ASP A 851 7.14 17.63 -2.77
C ASP A 851 8.09 16.96 -1.76
N HIS A 852 8.34 15.68 -1.89
CA HIS A 852 9.05 14.84 -0.91
C HIS A 852 10.57 15.03 -0.84
N ARG A 853 11.18 15.86 -1.68
CA ARG A 853 12.64 16.10 -1.69
C ARG A 853 13.05 17.47 -1.21
N GLY A 854 12.09 18.32 -0.86
CA GLY A 854 12.37 19.70 -0.46
C GLY A 854 12.83 19.82 0.97
N ILE A 855 14.11 19.66 1.24
CA ILE A 855 14.72 19.71 2.58
C ILE A 855 14.35 20.99 3.32
N LEU A 856 14.45 22.14 2.65
CA LEU A 856 14.13 23.43 3.23
C LEU A 856 12.64 23.64 3.41
N SER A 857 11.81 23.08 2.52
CA SER A 857 10.36 23.10 2.67
C SER A 857 9.94 22.36 3.94
N TRP A 858 10.47 21.17 4.17
CA TRP A 858 10.28 20.42 5.39
C TRP A 858 10.76 21.20 6.62
N TYR A 859 11.99 21.67 6.59
CA TYR A 859 12.62 22.38 7.70
C TYR A 859 11.82 23.62 8.13
N SER A 860 11.40 24.45 7.19
CA SER A 860 10.67 25.69 7.44
C SER A 860 9.25 25.44 7.96
N GLN A 861 8.54 24.49 7.40
CA GLN A 861 7.16 24.17 7.78
C GLN A 861 7.07 23.43 9.11
N LYS A 862 8.05 22.59 9.43
CA LYS A 862 8.13 21.93 10.73
C LYS A 862 8.19 22.92 11.90
N ARG A 863 8.79 24.10 11.71
CA ARG A 863 8.92 25.12 12.74
C ARG A 863 7.59 25.73 13.17
N ASP A 864 6.64 25.92 12.27
CA ASP A 864 5.33 26.49 12.60
C ASP A 864 4.26 25.45 12.93
N GLY A 865 4.59 24.18 12.83
CA GLY A 865 3.67 23.07 13.12
C GLY A 865 2.61 22.80 12.05
N PHE A 866 2.65 23.54 10.92
CA PHE A 866 1.74 23.35 9.80
C PHE A 866 2.52 23.00 8.53
N LEU A 867 2.29 21.82 7.99
CA LEU A 867 2.90 21.40 6.73
C LEU A 867 1.92 21.66 5.59
N ARG A 868 2.10 22.76 4.87
CA ARG A 868 1.27 23.16 3.74
C ARG A 868 1.74 22.53 2.42
N GLU A 869 3.05 22.47 2.24
CA GLU A 869 3.71 21.90 1.07
C GLU A 869 5.01 21.19 1.49
N ALA A 870 4.88 20.22 2.40
CA ALA A 870 6.01 19.50 2.96
C ALA A 870 6.81 18.78 1.87
N GLY A 871 8.13 18.98 1.87
CA GLY A 871 9.03 18.38 0.91
C GLY A 871 9.02 19.03 -0.49
N SER A 872 8.23 20.08 -0.70
CA SER A 872 8.15 20.79 -1.97
C SER A 872 9.52 21.31 -2.44
N HIS A 873 9.81 21.13 -3.72
CA HIS A 873 11.02 21.66 -4.35
C HIS A 873 10.77 21.97 -5.83
N GLY A 874 11.66 22.79 -6.41
CA GLY A 874 11.68 23.07 -7.84
C GLY A 874 12.98 22.62 -8.50
N GLU A 875 13.07 22.81 -9.80
CA GLU A 875 14.28 22.66 -10.59
C GLU A 875 15.16 23.91 -10.45
N LEU A 876 16.48 23.73 -10.35
CA LEU A 876 17.41 24.85 -10.30
C LEU A 876 17.75 25.31 -11.71
N LEU A 877 17.20 26.42 -12.13
CA LEU A 877 17.49 27.05 -13.43
C LEU A 877 18.66 28.04 -13.31
N LYS A 878 19.67 27.88 -14.19
CA LYS A 878 20.80 28.80 -14.34
C LYS A 878 20.75 29.41 -15.73
N ILE A 879 20.28 30.63 -15.83
CA ILE A 879 19.89 31.32 -17.07
C ILE A 879 20.93 32.38 -17.41
N PRO A 880 21.79 32.20 -18.45
CA PRO A 880 22.75 33.22 -18.85
C PRO A 880 22.06 34.48 -19.30
N LEU A 881 22.55 35.64 -18.91
CA LEU A 881 22.08 36.92 -19.40
C LEU A 881 22.62 37.14 -20.81
N PRO A 882 21.77 37.36 -21.85
CA PRO A 882 22.20 37.76 -23.17
C PRO A 882 23.09 39.00 -23.10
N ALA A 883 24.13 39.08 -23.93
CA ALA A 883 25.08 40.21 -23.93
C ALA A 883 24.39 41.57 -24.11
N ALA A 884 23.37 41.65 -24.98
CA ALA A 884 22.56 42.85 -25.18
C ALA A 884 21.76 43.20 -23.91
N ALA A 885 21.13 42.19 -23.26
CA ALA A 885 20.39 42.37 -22.03
C ALA A 885 21.30 42.86 -20.88
N LEU A 886 22.51 42.28 -20.77
CA LEU A 886 23.50 42.68 -19.78
C LEU A 886 24.01 44.13 -19.98
N ALA A 887 24.23 44.53 -21.23
CA ALA A 887 24.59 45.90 -21.56
C ALA A 887 23.48 46.89 -21.22
N ARG A 888 22.23 46.57 -21.57
CA ARG A 888 21.06 47.38 -21.27
C ARG A 888 20.80 47.48 -19.78
N ALA A 889 20.97 46.38 -19.03
CA ALA A 889 20.83 46.37 -17.57
C ALA A 889 21.79 47.33 -16.88
N ALA A 890 23.06 47.37 -17.32
CA ALA A 890 24.06 48.31 -16.79
C ALA A 890 23.74 49.77 -17.11
N GLN A 891 23.07 50.06 -18.24
CA GLN A 891 22.62 51.40 -18.58
C GLN A 891 21.39 51.83 -17.78
N LEU A 892 20.43 50.93 -17.58
CA LEU A 892 19.21 51.19 -16.85
C LEU A 892 19.39 51.18 -15.31
N GLY A 893 20.47 50.58 -14.82
CA GLY A 893 20.71 50.41 -13.40
C GLY A 893 19.91 49.28 -12.79
N GLU A 894 19.32 48.38 -13.58
CA GLU A 894 18.55 47.26 -13.13
C GLU A 894 18.48 46.12 -14.16
N VAL A 895 18.29 44.91 -13.68
CA VAL A 895 17.99 43.73 -14.48
C VAL A 895 16.50 43.42 -14.33
N VAL A 896 15.74 43.58 -15.43
CA VAL A 896 14.31 43.23 -15.47
C VAL A 896 14.17 41.79 -15.97
N ILE A 897 13.65 40.90 -15.16
CA ILE A 897 13.51 39.48 -15.49
C ILE A 897 12.03 39.14 -15.49
N ARG A 898 11.51 38.67 -16.61
CA ARG A 898 10.14 38.18 -16.75
C ARG A 898 10.14 36.69 -17.05
N LEU A 899 9.46 35.93 -16.17
CA LEU A 899 9.20 34.50 -16.31
C LEU A 899 7.73 34.32 -16.68
N GLU A 900 7.44 33.82 -17.86
CA GLU A 900 6.11 33.80 -18.44
C GLU A 900 5.71 32.38 -18.88
N VAL A 901 4.50 31.95 -18.51
CA VAL A 901 3.83 30.73 -18.95
C VAL A 901 2.68 31.11 -19.87
N GLY A 902 2.74 30.65 -21.12
CA GLY A 902 1.70 30.91 -22.13
C GLY A 902 0.49 29.99 -22.01
N ASP A 903 -0.55 30.31 -22.80
CA ASP A 903 -1.83 29.59 -22.79
C ASP A 903 -1.75 28.13 -23.35
N ALA A 904 -0.71 27.84 -24.13
CA ALA A 904 -0.57 26.52 -24.78
C ALA A 904 -0.27 25.39 -23.78
N GLN A 905 0.41 25.68 -22.67
CA GLN A 905 0.70 24.75 -21.57
C GLN A 905 0.56 25.51 -20.24
N PRO A 906 -0.68 25.69 -19.75
CA PRO A 906 -0.95 26.52 -18.58
C PRO A 906 -0.70 25.77 -17.27
N GLY A 907 0.43 25.07 -17.15
CA GLY A 907 0.82 24.34 -15.94
C GLY A 907 1.22 25.25 -14.77
N GLY A 908 1.18 26.57 -14.94
CA GLY A 908 1.53 27.53 -13.89
C GLY A 908 3.03 27.60 -13.61
N LEU A 909 3.39 28.37 -12.57
CA LEU A 909 4.79 28.56 -12.15
C LEU A 909 4.87 28.78 -10.63
N ALA A 910 5.75 28.06 -9.97
CA ALA A 910 6.16 28.32 -8.61
C ALA A 910 7.60 28.82 -8.58
N ILE A 911 7.88 29.82 -7.75
CA ILE A 911 9.21 30.36 -7.47
C ILE A 911 9.55 30.12 -6.01
N TYR A 912 10.66 29.48 -5.77
CA TYR A 912 11.14 29.08 -4.45
C TYR A 912 12.24 30.01 -3.97
N GLY A 913 12.32 30.23 -2.65
CA GLY A 913 13.38 31.03 -2.01
C GLY A 913 14.39 30.20 -1.24
N ALA A 914 15.39 30.87 -0.71
CA ALA A 914 16.51 30.28 0.02
C ALA A 914 16.12 29.47 1.28
N HIS A 915 14.89 29.64 1.75
CA HIS A 915 14.34 28.94 2.92
C HIS A 915 13.19 27.99 2.55
N PHE A 916 13.00 27.71 1.26
CA PHE A 916 11.96 26.81 0.80
C PHE A 916 12.44 25.98 -0.41
N GLY A 917 12.01 24.75 -0.55
CA GLY A 917 12.47 23.84 -1.60
C GLY A 917 13.69 23.02 -1.19
N GLN A 918 14.61 22.81 -2.11
CA GLN A 918 15.81 21.98 -1.87
C GLN A 918 17.10 22.81 -1.85
N TYR A 919 17.16 23.86 -2.65
CA TYR A 919 18.37 24.67 -2.81
C TYR A 919 18.26 25.94 -1.96
N PRO A 920 19.31 26.32 -1.20
CA PRO A 920 19.32 27.54 -0.40
C PRO A 920 19.54 28.77 -1.29
N VAL A 921 18.67 28.95 -2.30
CA VAL A 921 18.82 29.93 -3.37
C VAL A 921 17.56 30.79 -3.48
N ASP A 922 17.73 32.09 -3.27
CA ASP A 922 16.74 33.08 -3.70
C ASP A 922 16.91 33.40 -5.19
N PRO A 923 15.87 33.89 -5.90
CA PRO A 923 16.05 34.45 -7.24
C PRO A 923 17.22 35.43 -7.23
N SER A 924 18.27 35.16 -8.02
CA SER A 924 19.57 35.85 -7.88
C SER A 924 20.21 36.13 -9.21
N VAL A 925 20.85 37.31 -9.36
CA VAL A 925 21.79 37.59 -10.47
C VAL A 925 23.21 37.43 -9.93
N VAL A 926 23.96 36.52 -10.53
CA VAL A 926 25.36 36.25 -10.25
C VAL A 926 26.20 36.92 -11.33
N TYR A 927 26.91 37.99 -10.99
CA TYR A 927 27.84 38.70 -11.88
C TYR A 927 29.24 38.10 -11.72
N VAL A 928 29.71 37.41 -12.73
CA VAL A 928 31.06 36.84 -12.75
C VAL A 928 32.05 37.89 -13.21
N LEU A 929 33.06 38.17 -12.39
CA LEU A 929 33.99 39.23 -12.65
C LEU A 929 35.13 38.76 -13.55
N ASN A 930 35.64 39.73 -14.38
CA ASN A 930 36.83 39.51 -15.16
C ASN A 930 38.03 39.09 -14.25
N LYS A 931 38.86 38.23 -14.75
CA LYS A 931 40.11 37.89 -14.00
C LYS A 931 40.91 39.20 -13.83
N SER A 932 41.21 39.56 -12.62
CA SER A 932 42.16 40.66 -12.38
C SER A 932 43.42 40.36 -13.22
N PRO A 933 43.97 41.36 -13.96
CA PRO A 933 45.25 41.17 -14.65
C PRO A 933 46.26 40.74 -13.59
N SER A 934 46.80 39.51 -13.76
CA SER A 934 47.85 39.02 -12.89
C SER A 934 48.96 40.05 -12.88
N ASN A 935 49.27 40.67 -11.73
CA ASN A 935 50.50 41.42 -11.56
C ASN A 935 51.65 40.42 -11.85
N ARG A 936 52.10 40.46 -13.12
CA ARG A 936 53.40 39.85 -13.43
C ARG A 936 54.42 40.75 -12.76
N ARG A 937 54.88 40.25 -11.60
CA ARG A 937 56.15 40.61 -11.06
C ARG A 937 57.10 39.45 -11.17
#